data_f6eac1f2890d12ea2c673f92c3886b43
#
_entry.id   f6eac1f2890d12ea2c673f92c3886b43
#
_cell.length_a   1.000
_cell.length_b   1.000
_cell.length_c   1.000
_cell.angle_alpha   90.00
_cell.angle_beta   90.00
_cell.angle_gamma   90.00
#
_symmetry.space_group_name_H-M   'P 1'
#
loop_
_entity.id
_entity.type
_entity.pdbx_description
1 polymer ?
#
loop_
_entity_poly.entity_id
_entity_poly.type
_entity_poly.pdbx_seq_one_letter_code
_entity_poly.pdbx_strand_id
1 'polypeptide(L)'
;VLAACGGSGESPGSSDESVSRGSEVAASQQRASSINSTDAVVQSPASSETGAQANPVHKVSVDRRAAPSPSISVDLGPPEASAIEKMERHNRKGNGLERAKRVQIGFGRDMATTSSRKNLQQMAWNTTASGVQRASLRFSSTGAAGLRLGVLVQALPDDAVLRVYAEGSTDARETTGAHINSSIAANVQADGDSDAARTYWTPTTEGEATVLEIDLPAGRPTASTVFTVPKLMHQTVLAPKASLGQIEQKSECPGVTPDVMCTDPLPPVTNAVGSMDFVDGGLSWVCTGTLIANRGATQQGYFLTANHCINNQSAASSLHVFWFYRSSACDSTTVNPGTVPSFSGADLRYNKTEFSGSLRTPVGTDTSLLDLRDTPPAGTIYAGWAFQREVVGGSANYVGVHSPGGGFLRRSDGRLIGYGSVLNTFVSQGVEHFNVDSSFNTQSPMYQVRWTTGITEGGSSGSGLFADGTTNNPRIVGQLWGGASSCEYPTLSDYYGRFDIAYENGLINWLNPGYRMVFRFYNSLNGSHFFSANVAERDNVRATVPSLIYEAPAFMVSPAPGAGLSPVYRFMNRSTGVHFYTINESERATVAANPGFNNEGIAWYARQAGSPAAGTIEVFRFLRRATGTHLYTVSVAERDNIIATRAAEYTYEGVAYLAWAAN
;
A
#
# COMPACT_ATOMS: atom_id res chain seq x y z
N VAL A 1 -16.98 50.23 -19.44
CA VAL A 1 -16.98 51.33 -20.40
C VAL A 1 -15.63 52.04 -20.27
N LEU A 2 -14.71 51.75 -21.18
CA LEU A 2 -13.80 52.60 -21.95
C LEU A 2 -13.11 53.79 -21.18
N ALA A 3 -11.87 54.17 -21.38
CA ALA A 3 -10.79 53.95 -22.33
C ALA A 3 -9.53 54.65 -21.80
N ALA A 4 -8.40 54.10 -22.10
CA ALA A 4 -7.14 54.50 -22.67
C ALA A 4 -6.71 55.99 -22.63
N CYS A 5 -5.41 56.16 -22.35
CA CYS A 5 -4.31 56.97 -22.93
C CYS A 5 -3.22 57.11 -21.85
N GLY A 6 -1.99 56.69 -21.97
CA GLY A 6 -1.01 57.01 -22.97
C GLY A 6 0.00 58.05 -22.44
N GLY A 7 1.26 57.64 -22.13
CA GLY A 7 2.30 58.58 -21.72
C GLY A 7 3.62 57.86 -21.45
N SER A 8 4.52 57.95 -22.42
CA SER A 8 5.92 57.49 -22.41
C SER A 8 6.81 58.26 -21.41
N GLY A 9 7.74 57.55 -20.75
CA GLY A 9 8.80 58.13 -19.95
C GLY A 9 9.90 57.12 -19.66
N GLU A 10 11.07 57.36 -20.21
CA GLU A 10 12.26 56.51 -20.21
C GLU A 10 12.86 56.23 -18.83
N SER A 11 13.60 55.12 -18.80
CA SER A 11 14.39 54.53 -17.71
C SER A 11 15.49 55.45 -17.10
N PRO A 12 16.06 55.05 -15.94
CA PRO A 12 17.25 54.21 -16.02
C PRO A 12 17.34 53.09 -14.95
N GLY A 13 17.90 52.01 -15.40
CA GLY A 13 18.67 50.94 -14.82
C GLY A 13 18.68 50.69 -13.30
N SER A 14 18.20 49.56 -12.89
CA SER A 14 18.76 48.81 -11.75
C SER A 14 18.81 47.33 -12.12
N SER A 15 20.02 46.91 -12.42
CA SER A 15 20.43 45.52 -12.59
C SER A 15 20.63 44.84 -11.24
N ASP A 16 20.42 43.50 -11.21
CA ASP A 16 21.02 42.52 -10.31
C ASP A 16 20.37 42.10 -8.98
N GLU A 17 19.15 42.52 -8.62
CA GLU A 17 18.51 41.90 -7.42
C GLU A 17 17.46 40.78 -7.74
N SER A 18 17.03 40.67 -9.00
CA SER A 18 15.99 39.69 -9.36
C SER A 18 16.52 38.25 -9.59
N VAL A 19 17.83 38.10 -9.89
CA VAL A 19 18.43 36.77 -10.17
C VAL A 19 18.78 36.04 -8.87
N SER A 20 19.16 36.74 -7.79
CA SER A 20 19.47 36.10 -6.52
C SER A 20 18.22 35.63 -5.77
N ARG A 21 17.12 36.38 -5.83
CA ARG A 21 15.84 35.94 -5.22
C ARG A 21 15.17 34.81 -5.95
N GLY A 22 15.27 34.74 -7.27
CA GLY A 22 14.77 33.64 -8.07
C GLY A 22 15.50 32.30 -7.79
N SER A 23 16.82 32.36 -7.57
CA SER A 23 17.63 31.19 -7.25
C SER A 23 17.44 30.70 -5.80
N GLU A 24 17.20 31.59 -4.84
CA GLU A 24 16.91 31.21 -3.46
C GLU A 24 15.52 30.63 -3.30
N VAL A 25 14.50 31.15 -4.00
CA VAL A 25 13.16 30.60 -4.01
C VAL A 25 13.15 29.25 -4.73
N ALA A 26 13.85 29.11 -5.86
CA ALA A 26 13.99 27.82 -6.55
C ALA A 26 14.79 26.80 -5.71
N ALA A 27 15.85 27.24 -5.04
CA ALA A 27 16.63 26.37 -4.15
C ALA A 27 15.86 26.00 -2.86
N SER A 28 15.02 26.88 -2.33
CA SER A 28 14.13 26.56 -1.20
C SER A 28 12.99 25.65 -1.61
N GLN A 29 12.44 25.82 -2.79
CA GLN A 29 11.43 24.89 -3.37
C GLN A 29 12.04 23.52 -3.70
N GLN A 30 13.27 23.44 -4.24
CA GLN A 30 13.98 22.18 -4.44
C GLN A 30 14.35 21.49 -3.13
N ARG A 31 14.68 22.24 -2.06
CA ARG A 31 14.94 21.68 -0.73
C ARG A 31 13.66 21.24 -0.02
N ALA A 32 12.56 21.97 -0.20
CA ALA A 32 11.24 21.56 0.31
C ALA A 32 10.72 20.31 -0.41
N SER A 33 10.94 20.17 -1.73
CA SER A 33 10.55 18.99 -2.50
C SER A 33 11.20 17.69 -2.00
N SER A 34 12.38 17.76 -1.36
CA SER A 34 13.10 16.60 -0.84
C SER A 34 12.42 15.91 0.35
N ILE A 35 11.54 16.60 1.08
CA ILE A 35 10.80 16.02 2.21
C ILE A 35 9.46 15.46 1.76
N ASN A 36 8.86 16.05 0.74
CA ASN A 36 7.54 15.72 0.21
C ASN A 36 7.55 14.59 -0.83
N SER A 37 8.71 14.07 -1.15
CA SER A 37 8.90 12.96 -2.07
C SER A 37 10.14 12.16 -1.70
N THR A 38 10.25 10.96 -2.23
CA THR A 38 11.49 10.19 -2.20
C THR A 38 11.80 9.66 -3.60
N ASP A 39 13.08 9.54 -3.89
CA ASP A 39 13.54 8.96 -5.15
C ASP A 39 13.43 7.42 -5.10
N ALA A 40 13.38 6.82 -6.27
CA ALA A 40 13.45 5.38 -6.39
C ALA A 40 14.84 4.88 -5.96
N VAL A 41 14.85 3.73 -5.28
CA VAL A 41 16.07 3.08 -4.79
C VAL A 41 16.19 1.70 -5.43
N VAL A 42 17.31 1.45 -6.10
CA VAL A 42 17.59 0.13 -6.68
C VAL A 42 18.12 -0.79 -5.58
N GLN A 43 17.52 -1.98 -5.46
CA GLN A 43 18.03 -3.04 -4.59
C GLN A 43 19.38 -3.52 -5.11
N SER A 44 20.43 -3.22 -4.37
CA SER A 44 21.76 -3.75 -4.67
C SER A 44 21.77 -5.28 -4.54
N PRO A 45 22.58 -5.99 -5.34
CA PRO A 45 22.85 -7.41 -5.08
C PRO A 45 23.34 -7.55 -3.64
N ALA A 46 22.81 -8.52 -2.91
CA ALA A 46 23.32 -8.83 -1.58
C ALA A 46 24.83 -9.04 -1.69
N SER A 47 25.60 -8.26 -0.96
CA SER A 47 27.03 -8.51 -0.81
C SER A 47 27.17 -9.94 -0.27
N SER A 48 27.99 -10.76 -0.90
CA SER A 48 28.20 -12.18 -0.58
C SER A 48 28.90 -12.39 0.78
N GLU A 49 28.86 -11.41 1.66
CA GLU A 49 29.46 -11.46 2.99
C GLU A 49 28.38 -11.69 4.05
N THR A 50 28.43 -12.93 4.54
CA THR A 50 28.00 -13.37 5.88
C THR A 50 26.65 -12.89 6.37
N GLY A 51 25.61 -13.74 6.20
CA GLY A 51 24.41 -13.70 7.05
C GLY A 51 23.14 -13.15 6.45
N ALA A 52 22.95 -13.19 5.12
CA ALA A 52 21.62 -13.04 4.55
C ALA A 52 20.76 -14.21 5.09
N GLN A 53 19.86 -13.91 6.03
CA GLN A 53 18.91 -14.88 6.55
C GLN A 53 18.10 -15.39 5.36
N ALA A 54 18.10 -16.70 5.10
CA ALA A 54 17.30 -17.30 4.04
C ALA A 54 15.85 -16.90 4.23
N ASN A 55 15.14 -16.61 3.14
CA ASN A 55 13.71 -16.31 3.20
C ASN A 55 12.99 -17.44 3.96
N PRO A 56 12.02 -17.11 4.82
CA PRO A 56 11.29 -18.10 5.64
C PRO A 56 10.69 -19.25 4.85
N VAL A 57 10.27 -19.00 3.60
CA VAL A 57 9.84 -20.02 2.66
C VAL A 57 10.82 -20.05 1.49
N HIS A 58 11.55 -21.13 1.34
CA HIS A 58 12.60 -21.23 0.34
C HIS A 58 12.54 -22.53 -0.45
N LYS A 59 13.26 -22.58 -1.58
CA LYS A 59 13.33 -23.74 -2.45
C LYS A 59 14.35 -24.74 -1.93
N VAL A 60 13.98 -26.02 -1.89
CA VAL A 60 14.86 -27.15 -1.61
C VAL A 60 14.70 -28.26 -2.64
N SER A 61 15.69 -29.12 -2.75
CA SER A 61 15.59 -30.35 -3.55
C SER A 61 15.16 -31.51 -2.67
N VAL A 62 14.20 -32.32 -3.13
CA VAL A 62 13.70 -33.50 -2.45
C VAL A 62 14.21 -34.76 -3.15
N ASP A 63 14.84 -35.66 -2.40
CA ASP A 63 15.19 -36.99 -2.91
C ASP A 63 13.94 -37.88 -2.93
N ARG A 64 13.41 -38.14 -4.12
CA ARG A 64 12.22 -38.97 -4.32
C ARG A 64 12.40 -40.44 -3.85
N ARG A 65 13.64 -40.94 -3.85
CA ARG A 65 13.93 -42.30 -3.42
C ARG A 65 13.81 -42.45 -1.91
N ALA A 66 14.00 -41.38 -1.19
CA ALA A 66 13.87 -41.28 0.27
C ALA A 66 12.50 -40.78 0.74
N ALA A 67 11.63 -40.34 -0.18
CA ALA A 67 10.28 -39.86 0.18
C ALA A 67 9.42 -41.08 0.58
N PRO A 68 8.80 -41.09 1.77
CA PRO A 68 7.88 -42.14 2.17
C PRO A 68 6.63 -42.15 1.28
N SER A 69 6.04 -43.31 1.08
CA SER A 69 4.71 -43.36 0.48
C SER A 69 3.72 -42.55 1.33
N PRO A 70 2.84 -41.73 0.73
CA PRO A 70 1.87 -40.95 1.48
C PRO A 70 1.03 -41.85 2.39
N SER A 71 0.93 -41.51 3.67
CA SER A 71 0.16 -42.24 4.65
C SER A 71 -1.34 -41.97 4.52
N ILE A 72 -1.69 -40.83 3.95
CA ILE A 72 -3.06 -40.41 3.63
C ILE A 72 -3.07 -39.83 2.23
N SER A 73 -4.00 -40.30 1.39
CA SER A 73 -4.28 -39.73 0.06
C SER A 73 -5.73 -39.28 0.01
N VAL A 74 -5.94 -38.04 -0.48
CA VAL A 74 -7.25 -37.45 -0.70
C VAL A 74 -7.38 -37.09 -2.18
N ASP A 75 -8.31 -37.74 -2.85
CA ASP A 75 -8.62 -37.48 -4.26
C ASP A 75 -10.01 -36.85 -4.36
N LEU A 76 -10.08 -35.60 -4.84
CA LEU A 76 -11.33 -34.85 -4.89
C LEU A 76 -12.04 -34.91 -6.24
N GLY A 77 -11.49 -35.59 -7.24
CA GLY A 77 -12.07 -35.60 -8.59
C GLY A 77 -12.25 -34.19 -9.17
N PRO A 78 -13.03 -34.01 -10.25
CA PRO A 78 -13.31 -32.70 -10.83
C PRO A 78 -14.18 -31.85 -9.88
N PRO A 79 -14.05 -30.49 -9.94
CA PRO A 79 -14.93 -29.62 -9.18
C PRO A 79 -16.36 -29.63 -9.73
N GLU A 80 -17.31 -29.17 -8.91
CA GLU A 80 -18.68 -28.95 -9.38
C GLU A 80 -18.73 -27.82 -10.40
N ALA A 81 -19.50 -27.98 -11.47
CA ALA A 81 -19.66 -26.94 -12.51
C ALA A 81 -20.14 -25.61 -11.93
N SER A 82 -21.01 -25.66 -10.90
CA SER A 82 -21.53 -24.48 -10.21
C SER A 82 -20.45 -23.61 -9.57
N ALA A 83 -19.34 -24.18 -9.09
CA ALA A 83 -18.22 -23.44 -8.51
C ALA A 83 -17.43 -22.69 -9.60
N ILE A 84 -17.22 -23.34 -10.75
CA ILE A 84 -16.58 -22.73 -11.92
C ILE A 84 -17.45 -21.59 -12.46
N GLU A 85 -18.75 -21.84 -12.68
CA GLU A 85 -19.70 -20.83 -13.17
C GLU A 85 -19.79 -19.59 -12.23
N LYS A 86 -19.71 -19.80 -10.91
CA LYS A 86 -19.72 -18.72 -9.93
C LYS A 86 -18.45 -17.86 -10.07
N MET A 87 -17.30 -18.48 -10.22
CA MET A 87 -16.03 -17.79 -10.43
C MET A 87 -16.03 -17.02 -11.76
N GLU A 88 -16.44 -17.65 -12.86
CA GLU A 88 -16.56 -17.02 -14.17
C GLU A 88 -17.54 -15.84 -14.15
N ARG A 89 -18.66 -15.98 -13.43
CA ARG A 89 -19.63 -14.90 -13.25
C ARG A 89 -19.02 -13.72 -12.52
N HIS A 90 -18.23 -13.97 -11.45
CA HIS A 90 -17.50 -12.90 -10.74
C HIS A 90 -16.51 -12.19 -11.66
N ASN A 91 -15.81 -12.94 -12.51
CA ASN A 91 -14.78 -12.41 -13.40
C ASN A 91 -15.34 -11.80 -14.69
N ARG A 92 -16.67 -11.90 -14.96
CA ARG A 92 -17.25 -11.35 -16.20
C ARG A 92 -16.84 -9.91 -16.42
N LYS A 93 -16.61 -9.59 -17.70
CA LYS A 93 -16.29 -8.24 -18.17
C LYS A 93 -17.37 -7.25 -17.73
N GLY A 94 -16.94 -6.07 -17.32
CA GLY A 94 -17.85 -4.96 -17.10
C GLY A 94 -18.51 -4.53 -18.40
N ASN A 95 -19.78 -4.15 -18.31
CA ASN A 95 -20.58 -3.62 -19.41
C ASN A 95 -20.51 -2.07 -19.46
N GLY A 96 -19.31 -1.49 -19.27
CA GLY A 96 -19.09 -0.05 -19.16
C GLY A 96 -19.44 0.53 -17.79
N LEU A 97 -19.62 -0.31 -16.78
CA LEU A 97 -19.89 0.10 -15.39
C LEU A 97 -18.61 0.00 -14.55
N GLU A 98 -18.46 0.92 -13.61
CA GLU A 98 -17.32 0.95 -12.69
C GLU A 98 -17.32 -0.26 -11.75
N ARG A 99 -16.18 -0.90 -11.59
CA ARG A 99 -15.96 -2.02 -10.68
C ARG A 99 -14.53 -2.06 -10.15
N ALA A 100 -14.34 -2.69 -9.00
CA ALA A 100 -13.03 -3.11 -8.54
C ALA A 100 -12.46 -4.19 -9.49
N LYS A 101 -11.15 -4.16 -9.72
CA LYS A 101 -10.52 -5.01 -10.75
C LYS A 101 -9.67 -6.15 -10.18
N ARG A 102 -10.05 -6.76 -9.02
CA ARG A 102 -9.46 -8.04 -8.59
C ARG A 102 -10.07 -9.20 -9.36
N VAL A 103 -9.31 -10.26 -9.60
CA VAL A 103 -9.75 -11.44 -10.32
C VAL A 103 -9.65 -12.68 -9.44
N GLN A 104 -10.71 -13.49 -9.44
CA GLN A 104 -10.72 -14.79 -8.79
C GLN A 104 -10.09 -15.83 -9.72
N ILE A 105 -9.06 -16.54 -9.23
CA ILE A 105 -8.36 -17.60 -9.98
C ILE A 105 -8.60 -18.99 -9.42
N GLY A 106 -9.31 -19.10 -8.33
CA GLY A 106 -9.60 -20.40 -7.71
C GLY A 106 -10.60 -20.30 -6.58
N PHE A 107 -10.97 -21.44 -6.05
CA PHE A 107 -11.93 -21.60 -4.96
C PHE A 107 -11.53 -22.76 -4.05
N GLY A 108 -11.95 -22.67 -2.78
CA GLY A 108 -11.71 -23.70 -1.78
C GLY A 108 -12.62 -24.92 -1.99
N ARG A 109 -12.02 -26.09 -1.84
CA ARG A 109 -12.71 -27.40 -1.78
C ARG A 109 -12.55 -27.96 -0.38
N ASP A 110 -13.65 -28.38 0.24
CA ASP A 110 -13.62 -28.99 1.57
C ASP A 110 -13.12 -30.42 1.51
N MET A 111 -12.31 -30.81 2.49
CA MET A 111 -11.66 -32.13 2.58
C MET A 111 -12.10 -32.86 3.86
N ALA A 112 -13.21 -33.58 3.81
CA ALA A 112 -13.79 -34.28 4.97
C ALA A 112 -12.80 -35.23 5.65
N THR A 113 -11.99 -35.96 4.88
CA THR A 113 -11.00 -36.92 5.38
C THR A 113 -9.96 -36.31 6.29
N THR A 114 -9.46 -35.12 5.97
CA THR A 114 -8.37 -34.43 6.69
C THR A 114 -8.84 -33.23 7.54
N SER A 115 -10.14 -32.95 7.59
CA SER A 115 -10.73 -31.98 8.50
C SER A 115 -10.87 -32.47 9.95
N SER A 116 -10.75 -33.77 10.18
CA SER A 116 -10.88 -34.41 11.50
C SER A 116 -9.50 -34.69 12.09
N ARG A 117 -9.22 -34.19 13.32
CA ARG A 117 -8.02 -34.55 14.09
C ARG A 117 -7.85 -36.04 14.24
N LYS A 118 -8.96 -36.80 14.49
CA LYS A 118 -8.94 -38.23 14.69
C LYS A 118 -8.35 -38.96 13.50
N ASN A 119 -8.65 -38.52 12.29
CA ASN A 119 -8.13 -39.13 11.07
C ASN A 119 -6.63 -38.86 10.90
N LEU A 120 -6.16 -37.63 11.21
CA LEU A 120 -4.75 -37.27 11.11
C LEU A 120 -3.89 -37.86 12.24
N GLN A 121 -4.46 -38.19 13.41
CA GLN A 121 -3.75 -38.95 14.46
C GLN A 121 -3.33 -40.35 14.01
N GLN A 122 -3.97 -40.92 12.96
CA GLN A 122 -3.61 -42.20 12.36
C GLN A 122 -2.53 -42.10 11.28
N MET A 123 -1.98 -40.88 11.04
CA MET A 123 -0.91 -40.65 10.09
C MET A 123 0.32 -41.46 10.47
N ALA A 124 0.83 -42.25 9.51
CA ALA A 124 2.06 -43.01 9.72
C ALA A 124 3.29 -42.10 9.69
N TRP A 125 4.15 -42.27 10.68
CA TRP A 125 5.43 -41.63 10.78
C TRP A 125 6.54 -42.62 10.51
N ASN A 126 7.46 -42.27 9.59
CA ASN A 126 8.60 -43.09 9.24
C ASN A 126 9.86 -42.44 9.84
N THR A 127 10.69 -43.21 10.52
CA THR A 127 11.95 -42.72 11.07
C THR A 127 13.03 -42.86 10.01
N THR A 128 13.67 -41.76 9.63
CA THR A 128 14.81 -41.74 8.71
C THR A 128 16.07 -42.28 9.37
N ALA A 129 17.13 -42.54 8.57
CA ALA A 129 18.40 -42.98 9.08
C ALA A 129 19.08 -41.99 10.07
N SER A 130 18.74 -40.69 9.97
CA SER A 130 19.17 -39.63 10.88
C SER A 130 18.29 -39.49 12.13
N GLY A 131 17.27 -40.32 12.30
CA GLY A 131 16.34 -40.28 13.42
C GLY A 131 15.21 -39.26 13.27
N VAL A 132 15.13 -38.52 12.19
CA VAL A 132 14.04 -37.60 11.88
C VAL A 132 12.77 -38.42 11.63
N GLN A 133 11.66 -37.99 12.24
CA GLN A 133 10.34 -38.58 12.00
C GLN A 133 9.64 -37.81 10.88
N ARG A 134 9.30 -38.52 9.80
CA ARG A 134 8.69 -37.95 8.61
C ARG A 134 7.32 -38.55 8.34
N ALA A 135 6.35 -37.66 8.08
CA ALA A 135 5.04 -38.03 7.58
C ALA A 135 4.77 -37.32 6.25
N SER A 136 3.98 -37.98 5.38
CA SER A 136 3.63 -37.48 4.05
C SER A 136 2.15 -37.67 3.77
N LEU A 137 1.51 -36.65 3.21
CA LEU A 137 0.11 -36.62 2.79
C LEU A 137 0.03 -36.19 1.34
N ARG A 138 -0.83 -36.82 0.56
CA ARG A 138 -1.08 -36.52 -0.84
C ARG A 138 -2.49 -35.97 -1.03
N PHE A 139 -2.62 -34.93 -1.84
CA PHE A 139 -3.90 -34.35 -2.19
C PHE A 139 -3.98 -34.14 -3.70
N SER A 140 -5.15 -34.43 -4.29
CA SER A 140 -5.38 -34.18 -5.70
C SER A 140 -6.76 -33.56 -5.95
N SER A 141 -6.84 -32.78 -7.05
CA SER A 141 -8.06 -32.16 -7.53
C SER A 141 -8.03 -32.12 -9.06
N THR A 142 -8.79 -32.98 -9.71
CA THR A 142 -8.78 -33.12 -11.17
C THR A 142 -9.14 -31.80 -11.86
N GLY A 143 -8.38 -31.43 -12.90
CA GLY A 143 -8.57 -30.20 -13.68
C GLY A 143 -7.94 -28.98 -13.05
N ALA A 144 -7.25 -29.10 -11.91
CA ALA A 144 -6.54 -27.98 -11.32
C ALA A 144 -5.27 -27.63 -12.10
N ALA A 145 -5.06 -26.35 -12.37
CA ALA A 145 -3.78 -25.84 -12.85
C ALA A 145 -2.78 -25.75 -11.69
N GLY A 146 -3.26 -25.48 -10.49
CA GLY A 146 -2.46 -25.46 -9.28
C GLY A 146 -3.27 -25.72 -8.02
N LEU A 147 -2.55 -26.17 -6.99
CA LEU A 147 -3.12 -26.51 -5.70
C LEU A 147 -2.43 -25.77 -4.56
N ARG A 148 -3.22 -25.41 -3.55
CA ARG A 148 -2.74 -24.76 -2.34
C ARG A 148 -3.47 -25.33 -1.14
N LEU A 149 -2.75 -25.70 -0.07
CA LEU A 149 -3.35 -26.35 1.10
C LEU A 149 -3.56 -25.34 2.23
N GLY A 150 -4.74 -25.35 2.82
CA GLY A 150 -5.03 -24.66 4.08
C GLY A 150 -4.75 -25.59 5.26
N VAL A 151 -3.63 -25.38 5.94
CA VAL A 151 -3.21 -26.15 7.11
C VAL A 151 -3.69 -25.42 8.37
N LEU A 152 -4.74 -25.94 8.99
CA LEU A 152 -5.28 -25.40 10.26
C LEU A 152 -4.46 -25.97 11.42
N VAL A 153 -3.63 -25.14 12.02
CA VAL A 153 -2.67 -25.52 13.05
C VAL A 153 -3.23 -25.25 14.45
N GLN A 154 -3.23 -26.26 15.30
CA GLN A 154 -3.52 -26.11 16.72
C GLN A 154 -2.24 -26.20 17.59
N ALA A 155 -1.29 -27.04 17.20
CA ALA A 155 0.02 -27.14 17.82
C ALA A 155 1.05 -27.60 16.77
N LEU A 156 2.17 -26.90 16.66
CA LEU A 156 3.28 -27.25 15.80
C LEU A 156 4.58 -26.84 16.47
N PRO A 157 5.54 -27.75 16.68
CA PRO A 157 6.86 -27.39 17.20
C PRO A 157 7.57 -26.38 16.28
N ASP A 158 8.25 -25.40 16.85
CA ASP A 158 8.99 -24.39 16.09
C ASP A 158 10.08 -25.00 15.20
N ASP A 159 10.66 -26.11 15.63
CA ASP A 159 11.69 -26.87 14.93
C ASP A 159 11.14 -27.94 13.96
N ALA A 160 9.81 -28.01 13.80
CA ALA A 160 9.21 -28.81 12.73
C ALA A 160 9.54 -28.18 11.36
N VAL A 161 9.66 -29.04 10.34
CA VAL A 161 9.89 -28.59 8.95
C VAL A 161 8.74 -29.08 8.08
N LEU A 162 8.14 -28.18 7.34
CA LEU A 162 7.09 -28.49 6.36
C LEU A 162 7.62 -28.28 4.96
N ARG A 163 7.34 -29.27 4.07
CA ARG A 163 7.63 -29.18 2.64
C ARG A 163 6.36 -29.39 1.85
N VAL A 164 6.18 -28.59 0.81
CA VAL A 164 5.12 -28.79 -0.17
C VAL A 164 5.70 -28.84 -1.58
N TYR A 165 5.24 -29.78 -2.38
CA TYR A 165 5.72 -29.95 -3.75
C TYR A 165 4.66 -30.64 -4.62
N ALA A 166 4.68 -30.34 -5.93
CA ALA A 166 3.87 -31.05 -6.90
C ALA A 166 4.26 -32.53 -6.96
N GLU A 167 3.29 -33.42 -7.04
CA GLU A 167 3.54 -34.86 -7.18
C GLU A 167 4.49 -35.10 -8.37
N GLY A 168 5.53 -35.81 -8.10
CA GLY A 168 6.53 -36.09 -9.13
C GLY A 168 7.61 -35.01 -9.29
N SER A 169 7.53 -33.83 -8.64
CA SER A 169 8.61 -32.82 -8.65
C SER A 169 9.76 -33.18 -7.71
N THR A 170 10.98 -32.76 -8.06
CA THR A 170 12.13 -32.75 -7.16
C THR A 170 12.30 -31.44 -6.44
N ASP A 171 11.57 -30.39 -6.86
CA ASP A 171 11.59 -29.07 -6.27
C ASP A 171 10.48 -28.95 -5.23
N ALA A 172 10.83 -28.66 -4.00
CA ALA A 172 9.91 -28.39 -2.91
C ALA A 172 10.07 -26.97 -2.37
N ARG A 173 9.02 -26.46 -1.74
CA ARG A 173 9.04 -25.29 -0.88
C ARG A 173 9.09 -25.74 0.56
N GLU A 174 10.07 -25.28 1.30
CA GLU A 174 10.32 -25.62 2.69
C GLU A 174 10.11 -24.42 3.60
N THR A 175 9.52 -24.67 4.77
CA THR A 175 9.34 -23.67 5.83
C THR A 175 9.42 -24.34 7.20
N THR A 176 9.62 -23.55 8.26
CA THR A 176 9.69 -24.03 9.65
C THR A 176 8.38 -23.83 10.41
N GLY A 177 8.19 -24.62 11.47
CA GLY A 177 7.11 -24.42 12.42
C GLY A 177 7.13 -23.03 13.04
N ALA A 178 8.32 -22.49 13.32
CA ALA A 178 8.48 -21.14 13.86
C ALA A 178 7.88 -20.06 12.97
N HIS A 179 8.12 -20.13 11.64
CA HIS A 179 7.53 -19.19 10.69
C HIS A 179 6.00 -19.30 10.64
N ILE A 180 5.48 -20.53 10.61
CA ILE A 180 4.04 -20.78 10.60
C ILE A 180 3.39 -20.25 11.88
N ASN A 181 3.95 -20.55 13.05
CA ASN A 181 3.45 -20.09 14.35
C ASN A 181 3.47 -18.55 14.45
N SER A 182 4.54 -17.91 13.98
CA SER A 182 4.65 -16.44 13.92
C SER A 182 3.57 -15.84 13.02
N SER A 183 3.32 -16.43 11.85
CA SER A 183 2.27 -15.99 10.93
C SER A 183 0.88 -16.10 11.56
N ILE A 184 0.59 -17.22 12.20
CA ILE A 184 -0.68 -17.46 12.90
C ILE A 184 -0.85 -16.49 14.08
N ALA A 185 0.21 -16.24 14.87
CA ALA A 185 0.17 -15.29 15.98
C ALA A 185 -0.17 -13.87 15.48
N ALA A 186 0.43 -13.44 14.39
CA ALA A 186 0.12 -12.14 13.76
C ALA A 186 -1.34 -12.07 13.28
N ASN A 187 -1.83 -13.15 12.65
CA ASN A 187 -3.23 -13.22 12.21
C ASN A 187 -4.20 -13.14 13.39
N VAL A 188 -3.98 -13.95 14.43
CA VAL A 188 -4.83 -13.97 15.63
C VAL A 188 -4.83 -12.63 16.35
N GLN A 189 -3.68 -11.98 16.43
CA GLN A 189 -3.56 -10.67 17.05
C GLN A 189 -4.35 -9.60 16.29
N ALA A 190 -4.34 -9.64 14.95
CA ALA A 190 -4.97 -8.62 14.12
C ALA A 190 -6.44 -8.90 13.81
N ASP A 191 -6.78 -10.16 13.48
CA ASP A 191 -8.08 -10.56 12.94
C ASP A 191 -8.94 -11.29 14.00
N GLY A 192 -8.41 -11.55 15.19
CA GLY A 192 -9.05 -12.34 16.25
C GLY A 192 -8.82 -13.84 16.06
N ASP A 193 -9.08 -14.60 17.17
CA ASP A 193 -8.87 -16.04 17.19
C ASP A 193 -10.00 -16.80 16.48
N SER A 194 -9.67 -17.32 15.31
CA SER A 194 -10.59 -18.08 14.44
C SER A 194 -9.84 -19.14 13.65
N ASP A 195 -10.56 -20.11 13.10
CA ASP A 195 -9.98 -21.11 12.20
C ASP A 195 -9.32 -20.47 10.97
N ALA A 196 -9.88 -19.37 10.46
CA ALA A 196 -9.28 -18.62 9.35
C ALA A 196 -7.92 -18.04 9.75
N ALA A 197 -7.83 -17.38 10.91
CA ALA A 197 -6.58 -16.82 11.42
C ALA A 197 -5.53 -17.89 11.75
N ARG A 198 -5.97 -19.09 12.18
CA ARG A 198 -5.10 -20.23 12.48
C ARG A 198 -4.74 -21.09 11.26
N THR A 199 -5.23 -20.75 10.07
CA THR A 199 -4.91 -21.48 8.84
C THR A 199 -3.69 -20.89 8.16
N TYR A 200 -2.64 -21.72 8.05
CA TYR A 200 -1.48 -21.42 7.20
C TYR A 200 -1.75 -21.91 5.77
N TRP A 201 -1.65 -21.01 4.80
CA TRP A 201 -1.78 -21.36 3.38
C TRP A 201 -0.41 -21.67 2.78
N THR A 202 -0.23 -22.90 2.30
CA THR A 202 1.05 -23.33 1.70
C THR A 202 1.34 -22.55 0.41
N PRO A 203 2.59 -22.52 -0.05
CA PRO A 203 2.88 -22.18 -1.44
C PRO A 203 2.04 -22.99 -2.43
N THR A 204 1.67 -22.35 -3.56
CA THR A 204 1.01 -23.01 -4.67
C THR A 204 1.94 -24.00 -5.34
N THR A 205 1.45 -25.22 -5.59
CA THR A 205 2.12 -26.26 -6.40
C THR A 205 1.43 -26.37 -7.75
N GLU A 206 2.19 -26.64 -8.81
CA GLU A 206 1.65 -26.81 -10.16
C GLU A 206 0.96 -28.18 -10.35
N GLY A 207 -0.12 -28.18 -11.13
CA GLY A 207 -0.83 -29.39 -11.53
C GLY A 207 -1.89 -29.86 -10.55
N GLU A 208 -2.38 -31.07 -10.81
CA GLU A 208 -3.57 -31.61 -10.16
C GLU A 208 -3.29 -32.36 -8.84
N ALA A 209 -2.00 -32.54 -8.47
CA ALA A 209 -1.65 -33.27 -7.26
C ALA A 209 -0.46 -32.65 -6.54
N THR A 210 -0.57 -32.58 -5.21
CA THR A 210 0.42 -31.99 -4.31
C THR A 210 0.71 -32.92 -3.13
N VAL A 211 1.94 -32.86 -2.63
CA VAL A 211 2.38 -33.58 -1.44
C VAL A 211 2.76 -32.59 -0.35
N LEU A 212 2.23 -32.80 0.85
CA LEU A 212 2.65 -32.14 2.08
C LEU A 212 3.48 -33.14 2.91
N GLU A 213 4.71 -32.78 3.20
CA GLU A 213 5.64 -33.55 4.01
C GLU A 213 5.97 -32.77 5.29
N ILE A 214 5.98 -33.47 6.42
CA ILE A 214 6.28 -32.90 7.73
C ILE A 214 7.39 -33.70 8.38
N ASP A 215 8.46 -33.01 8.78
CA ASP A 215 9.56 -33.56 9.53
C ASP A 215 9.56 -33.06 10.96
N LEU A 216 9.75 -33.97 11.90
CA LEU A 216 10.05 -33.68 13.29
C LEU A 216 11.47 -34.14 13.62
N PRO A 217 12.26 -33.32 14.35
CA PRO A 217 13.61 -33.70 14.79
C PRO A 217 13.59 -35.00 15.61
N ALA A 218 14.74 -35.68 15.61
CA ALA A 218 14.93 -36.91 16.39
C ALA A 218 14.56 -36.70 17.86
N GLY A 219 13.77 -37.63 18.42
CA GLY A 219 13.32 -37.57 19.81
C GLY A 219 12.13 -36.62 20.09
N ARG A 220 11.64 -35.88 19.11
CA ARG A 220 10.44 -35.03 19.24
C ARG A 220 9.19 -35.93 19.22
N PRO A 221 8.30 -35.89 20.24
CA PRO A 221 7.06 -36.68 20.21
C PRO A 221 6.14 -36.28 19.04
N THR A 222 5.64 -37.23 18.26
CA THR A 222 4.69 -36.95 17.18
C THR A 222 3.39 -36.31 17.67
N ALA A 223 2.98 -36.61 18.90
CA ALA A 223 1.83 -36.02 19.56
C ALA A 223 1.94 -34.51 19.81
N SER A 224 3.17 -33.93 19.71
CA SER A 224 3.37 -32.47 19.78
C SER A 224 2.89 -31.73 18.53
N THR A 225 2.55 -32.45 17.46
CA THR A 225 2.06 -31.90 16.19
C THR A 225 0.56 -32.19 16.07
N VAL A 226 -0.23 -31.11 16.09
CA VAL A 226 -1.70 -31.18 15.97
C VAL A 226 -2.16 -30.17 14.94
N PHE A 227 -2.62 -30.66 13.81
CA PHE A 227 -3.15 -29.84 12.71
C PHE A 227 -4.27 -30.60 11.98
N THR A 228 -4.97 -29.90 11.12
CA THR A 228 -5.88 -30.49 10.11
C THR A 228 -5.66 -29.78 8.77
N VAL A 229 -6.12 -30.42 7.69
CA VAL A 229 -6.09 -29.82 6.36
C VAL A 229 -7.54 -29.83 5.83
N PRO A 230 -8.38 -28.88 6.29
CA PRO A 230 -9.80 -28.87 5.98
C PRO A 230 -10.12 -28.37 4.58
N LYS A 231 -9.21 -27.62 3.95
CA LYS A 231 -9.44 -26.98 2.65
C LYS A 231 -8.25 -27.13 1.71
N LEU A 232 -8.59 -27.31 0.44
CA LEU A 232 -7.65 -27.24 -0.69
C LEU A 232 -8.16 -26.17 -1.65
N MET A 233 -7.29 -25.23 -2.05
CA MET A 233 -7.58 -24.30 -3.14
C MET A 233 -7.36 -25.00 -4.47
N HIS A 234 -8.42 -25.09 -5.27
CA HIS A 234 -8.38 -25.47 -6.66
C HIS A 234 -8.22 -24.23 -7.51
N GLN A 235 -7.02 -23.99 -8.01
CA GLN A 235 -6.74 -22.88 -8.92
C GLN A 235 -6.94 -23.34 -10.36
N THR A 236 -7.76 -22.62 -11.11
CA THR A 236 -8.03 -22.90 -12.52
C THR A 236 -6.96 -22.29 -13.43
N VAL A 237 -6.19 -21.35 -12.88
CA VAL A 237 -5.12 -20.64 -13.55
C VAL A 237 -3.93 -20.56 -12.59
N LEU A 238 -2.73 -20.82 -13.09
CA LEU A 238 -1.48 -20.50 -12.37
C LEU A 238 -1.00 -19.11 -12.72
N ALA A 239 -0.67 -18.31 -11.69
CA ALA A 239 0.29 -17.26 -11.81
C ALA A 239 1.61 -17.79 -11.20
N PRO A 240 2.73 -17.81 -11.87
CA PRO A 240 3.15 -17.30 -13.17
C PRO A 240 3.47 -18.32 -14.26
N LYS A 241 3.18 -19.61 -14.12
CA LYS A 241 3.48 -20.60 -15.15
C LYS A 241 2.21 -21.06 -15.87
N ALA A 242 1.55 -20.16 -16.57
CA ALA A 242 0.52 -20.58 -17.49
C ALA A 242 1.18 -21.20 -18.75
N SER A 243 0.65 -22.32 -19.22
CA SER A 243 0.96 -22.78 -20.56
C SER A 243 0.65 -21.67 -21.59
N LEU A 244 1.35 -21.63 -22.73
CA LEU A 244 1.24 -20.59 -23.74
C LEU A 244 -0.21 -20.18 -24.06
N GLY A 245 -1.14 -21.15 -24.18
CA GLY A 245 -2.55 -20.89 -24.48
C GLY A 245 -3.35 -20.27 -23.32
N GLN A 246 -2.87 -20.37 -22.08
CA GLN A 246 -3.53 -19.73 -20.92
C GLN A 246 -3.12 -18.28 -20.73
N ILE A 247 -1.92 -17.87 -21.19
CA ILE A 247 -1.48 -16.48 -21.12
C ILE A 247 -2.27 -15.60 -22.07
N GLU A 248 -2.54 -16.07 -23.29
CA GLU A 248 -3.39 -15.36 -24.24
C GLU A 248 -4.83 -15.18 -23.72
N GLN A 249 -5.33 -16.13 -22.92
CA GLN A 249 -6.65 -16.05 -22.29
C GLN A 249 -6.70 -15.10 -21.09
N LYS A 250 -5.56 -14.75 -20.48
CA LYS A 250 -5.50 -13.88 -19.29
C LYS A 250 -5.57 -12.39 -19.61
N SER A 251 -5.03 -11.94 -20.75
CA SER A 251 -5.27 -10.60 -21.23
C SER A 251 -6.56 -10.61 -22.05
N GLU A 252 -7.57 -9.94 -21.56
CA GLU A 252 -8.85 -9.81 -22.25
C GLU A 252 -8.74 -9.00 -23.53
N CYS A 253 -7.66 -8.21 -23.68
CA CYS A 253 -7.44 -7.27 -24.77
C CYS A 253 -6.08 -7.46 -25.46
N PRO A 254 -5.85 -8.58 -26.19
CA PRO A 254 -4.62 -8.74 -26.96
C PRO A 254 -4.41 -7.55 -27.91
N GLY A 255 -3.22 -6.94 -27.88
CA GLY A 255 -2.87 -5.82 -28.75
C GLY A 255 -3.43 -4.45 -28.36
N VAL A 256 -4.31 -4.35 -27.33
CA VAL A 256 -4.81 -3.06 -26.82
C VAL A 256 -3.88 -2.49 -25.78
N THR A 257 -3.43 -3.31 -24.83
CA THR A 257 -2.52 -2.91 -23.76
C THR A 257 -1.12 -3.44 -24.05
N PRO A 258 -0.15 -2.56 -24.34
CA PRO A 258 1.20 -2.96 -24.71
C PRO A 258 1.89 -3.81 -23.64
N ASP A 259 2.65 -4.81 -24.10
CA ASP A 259 3.61 -5.51 -23.26
C ASP A 259 4.69 -4.53 -22.79
N VAL A 260 5.07 -4.58 -21.52
CA VAL A 260 6.15 -3.70 -21.00
C VAL A 260 7.46 -3.88 -21.75
N MET A 261 7.72 -5.10 -22.27
CA MET A 261 8.93 -5.42 -23.02
C MET A 261 8.96 -4.83 -24.44
N CYS A 262 7.84 -4.25 -24.90
CA CYS A 262 7.79 -3.50 -26.17
C CYS A 262 8.24 -2.04 -26.01
N THR A 263 8.57 -1.60 -24.80
CA THR A 263 9.08 -0.25 -24.52
C THR A 263 10.61 -0.29 -24.44
N ASP A 264 11.28 0.51 -25.26
CA ASP A 264 12.74 0.64 -25.26
C ASP A 264 13.13 2.11 -24.98
N PRO A 265 13.90 2.44 -23.93
CA PRO A 265 14.32 1.50 -22.87
C PRO A 265 13.15 1.05 -21.97
N LEU A 266 13.27 -0.16 -21.40
CA LEU A 266 12.31 -0.69 -20.44
C LEU A 266 12.20 0.26 -19.24
N PRO A 267 11.00 0.74 -18.88
CA PRO A 267 10.84 1.66 -17.77
C PRO A 267 11.35 1.04 -16.45
N PRO A 268 12.22 1.71 -15.70
CA PRO A 268 12.77 1.19 -14.44
C PRO A 268 11.70 0.73 -13.45
N VAL A 269 10.54 1.41 -13.45
CA VAL A 269 9.39 1.11 -12.60
C VAL A 269 8.87 -0.33 -12.73
N THR A 270 9.08 -0.99 -13.86
CA THR A 270 8.68 -2.40 -14.06
C THR A 270 9.32 -3.35 -13.04
N ASN A 271 10.47 -2.99 -12.50
CA ASN A 271 11.17 -3.76 -11.47
C ASN A 271 10.69 -3.46 -10.04
N ALA A 272 9.77 -2.50 -9.87
CA ALA A 272 9.10 -2.23 -8.60
C ALA A 272 7.76 -2.99 -8.49
N VAL A 273 7.22 -3.48 -9.60
CA VAL A 273 5.86 -4.05 -9.66
C VAL A 273 5.92 -5.57 -9.51
N GLY A 274 5.07 -6.08 -8.62
CA GLY A 274 4.86 -7.50 -8.38
C GLY A 274 3.43 -7.94 -8.69
N SER A 275 3.29 -9.08 -9.36
CA SER A 275 2.00 -9.77 -9.51
C SER A 275 1.70 -10.52 -8.21
N MET A 276 0.47 -10.42 -7.72
CA MET A 276 0.03 -10.95 -6.44
C MET A 276 -0.89 -12.16 -6.63
N ASP A 277 -0.67 -13.22 -5.83
CA ASP A 277 -1.60 -14.35 -5.60
C ASP A 277 -1.81 -14.50 -4.10
N PHE A 278 -3.05 -14.51 -3.64
CA PHE A 278 -3.39 -14.61 -2.22
C PHE A 278 -4.73 -15.31 -2.01
N VAL A 279 -4.98 -15.73 -0.78
CA VAL A 279 -6.25 -16.35 -0.35
C VAL A 279 -6.98 -15.38 0.57
N ASP A 280 -8.21 -15.07 0.22
CA ASP A 280 -9.14 -14.29 1.04
C ASP A 280 -10.54 -14.87 0.95
N GLY A 281 -11.24 -15.03 2.09
CA GLY A 281 -12.59 -15.56 2.15
C GLY A 281 -12.74 -16.99 1.60
N GLY A 282 -11.66 -17.80 1.58
CA GLY A 282 -11.66 -19.15 1.02
C GLY A 282 -11.65 -19.19 -0.50
N LEU A 283 -11.22 -18.11 -1.15
CA LEU A 283 -11.05 -17.97 -2.60
C LEU A 283 -9.62 -17.52 -2.90
N SER A 284 -9.09 -17.92 -4.06
CA SER A 284 -7.78 -17.44 -4.56
C SER A 284 -7.99 -16.28 -5.50
N TRP A 285 -7.20 -15.22 -5.29
CA TRP A 285 -7.29 -13.94 -5.98
C TRP A 285 -5.96 -13.52 -6.58
N VAL A 286 -6.02 -12.73 -7.64
CA VAL A 286 -4.87 -11.99 -8.18
C VAL A 286 -5.12 -10.49 -8.18
N CYS A 287 -4.08 -9.76 -7.87
CA CYS A 287 -3.96 -8.31 -7.91
C CYS A 287 -2.53 -7.92 -8.33
N THR A 288 -2.27 -6.65 -8.32
CA THR A 288 -0.93 -6.07 -8.55
C THR A 288 -0.54 -5.21 -7.36
N GLY A 289 0.75 -5.13 -7.07
CA GLY A 289 1.25 -4.20 -6.07
C GLY A 289 2.62 -3.64 -6.45
N THR A 290 3.09 -2.68 -5.68
CA THR A 290 4.31 -1.93 -5.97
C THR A 290 5.20 -1.83 -4.74
N LEU A 291 6.45 -2.26 -4.86
CA LEU A 291 7.49 -2.04 -3.84
C LEU A 291 7.80 -0.54 -3.76
N ILE A 292 7.72 0.04 -2.56
CA ILE A 292 7.82 1.49 -2.35
C ILE A 292 8.93 1.84 -1.37
N ALA A 293 9.69 2.89 -1.69
CA ALA A 293 10.78 3.37 -0.86
C ALA A 293 10.27 4.01 0.45
N ASN A 294 11.05 3.85 1.52
CA ASN A 294 10.86 4.58 2.77
C ASN A 294 12.07 5.48 3.06
N ARG A 295 11.89 6.46 3.93
CA ARG A 295 12.96 7.40 4.35
C ARG A 295 13.71 6.95 5.60
N GLY A 296 13.57 5.69 5.99
CA GLY A 296 14.38 5.10 7.07
C GLY A 296 15.83 4.88 6.66
N ALA A 297 16.68 4.54 7.64
CA ALA A 297 18.09 4.23 7.40
C ALA A 297 18.28 2.99 6.51
N THR A 298 17.32 2.07 6.56
CA THR A 298 17.26 0.87 5.73
C THR A 298 15.92 0.83 4.98
N GLN A 299 15.94 0.35 3.74
CA GLN A 299 14.71 0.09 3.01
C GLN A 299 14.00 -1.11 3.63
N GLN A 300 12.69 -0.97 3.85
CA GLN A 300 11.82 -2.03 4.32
C GLN A 300 11.10 -2.65 3.13
N GLY A 301 10.60 -3.86 3.25
CA GLY A 301 9.82 -4.54 2.22
C GLY A 301 8.41 -3.95 2.03
N TYR A 302 8.26 -2.62 2.07
CA TYR A 302 6.94 -1.99 1.95
C TYR A 302 6.38 -2.13 0.54
N PHE A 303 5.20 -2.75 0.48
CA PHE A 303 4.52 -3.10 -0.75
C PHE A 303 3.11 -2.50 -0.74
N LEU A 304 2.87 -1.57 -1.65
CA LEU A 304 1.61 -0.83 -1.77
C LEU A 304 0.66 -1.57 -2.70
N THR A 305 -0.59 -1.73 -2.28
CA THR A 305 -1.67 -2.34 -3.08
C THR A 305 -3.03 -1.75 -2.72
N ALA A 306 -4.10 -2.25 -3.33
CA ALA A 306 -5.47 -1.83 -3.02
C ALA A 306 -6.00 -2.51 -1.75
N ASN A 307 -6.84 -1.80 -0.99
CA ASN A 307 -7.49 -2.33 0.21
C ASN A 307 -8.50 -3.43 -0.12
N HIS A 308 -9.23 -3.32 -1.23
CA HIS A 308 -10.12 -4.39 -1.67
C HIS A 308 -9.38 -5.66 -2.13
N CYS A 309 -8.06 -5.60 -2.37
CA CYS A 309 -7.22 -6.78 -2.58
C CYS A 309 -6.88 -7.43 -1.23
N ILE A 310 -6.21 -6.71 -0.34
CA ILE A 310 -5.81 -7.20 0.98
C ILE A 310 -6.19 -6.19 2.06
N ASN A 311 -7.15 -6.53 2.91
CA ASN A 311 -7.66 -5.68 3.98
C ASN A 311 -7.61 -6.33 5.38
N ASN A 312 -7.10 -7.53 5.49
CA ASN A 312 -6.95 -8.28 6.73
C ASN A 312 -5.60 -9.01 6.78
N GLN A 313 -5.14 -9.33 7.98
CA GLN A 313 -3.82 -9.92 8.18
C GLN A 313 -3.75 -11.36 7.66
N SER A 314 -4.82 -12.12 7.77
CA SER A 314 -4.87 -13.50 7.30
C SER A 314 -4.65 -13.58 5.78
N ALA A 315 -5.26 -12.68 5.02
CA ALA A 315 -5.01 -12.55 3.58
C ALA A 315 -3.57 -12.11 3.29
N ALA A 316 -3.04 -11.11 4.03
CA ALA A 316 -1.65 -10.67 3.89
C ALA A 316 -0.65 -11.79 4.16
N SER A 317 -0.89 -12.62 5.17
CA SER A 317 -0.04 -13.78 5.48
C SER A 317 -0.05 -14.86 4.41
N SER A 318 -1.07 -14.88 3.55
CA SER A 318 -1.18 -15.82 2.44
C SER A 318 -0.56 -15.30 1.14
N LEU A 319 -0.07 -14.08 1.11
CA LEU A 319 0.42 -13.42 -0.10
C LEU A 319 1.63 -14.12 -0.73
N HIS A 320 1.55 -14.33 -2.03
CA HIS A 320 2.70 -14.59 -2.90
C HIS A 320 2.91 -13.38 -3.81
N VAL A 321 4.17 -13.02 -4.03
CA VAL A 321 4.56 -11.95 -4.97
C VAL A 321 5.49 -12.53 -6.01
N PHE A 322 5.19 -12.27 -7.29
CA PHE A 322 6.01 -12.70 -8.42
C PHE A 322 6.70 -11.49 -9.04
N TRP A 323 8.01 -11.41 -8.82
CA TRP A 323 8.88 -10.34 -9.29
C TRP A 323 9.35 -10.60 -10.72
N PHE A 324 9.52 -9.54 -11.50
CA PHE A 324 9.98 -9.60 -12.89
C PHE A 324 9.12 -10.52 -13.77
N TYR A 325 7.83 -10.70 -13.39
CA TYR A 325 6.90 -11.54 -14.11
C TYR A 325 6.40 -10.82 -15.35
N ARG A 326 7.16 -10.92 -16.40
CA ARG A 326 6.93 -10.34 -17.72
C ARG A 326 7.32 -11.33 -18.82
N SER A 327 7.00 -11.02 -20.05
CA SER A 327 7.47 -11.76 -21.22
C SER A 327 8.99 -11.68 -21.34
N SER A 328 9.60 -12.67 -21.99
CA SER A 328 11.05 -12.71 -22.24
C SER A 328 11.51 -11.70 -23.29
N ALA A 329 10.59 -11.23 -24.14
CA ALA A 329 10.79 -10.21 -25.19
C ALA A 329 9.43 -9.58 -25.54
N CYS A 330 9.41 -8.50 -26.29
CA CYS A 330 8.19 -7.85 -26.77
C CYS A 330 7.23 -8.89 -27.39
N ASP A 331 5.98 -8.91 -26.88
CA ASP A 331 4.89 -9.81 -27.30
C ASP A 331 5.22 -11.31 -27.26
N SER A 332 6.28 -11.70 -26.55
CA SER A 332 6.61 -13.11 -26.35
C SER A 332 5.61 -13.75 -25.37
N THR A 333 5.23 -14.98 -25.65
CA THR A 333 4.44 -15.81 -24.73
C THR A 333 5.30 -16.57 -23.71
N THR A 334 6.62 -16.45 -23.82
CA THR A 334 7.58 -17.11 -22.90
C THR A 334 7.81 -16.23 -21.67
N VAL A 335 7.78 -16.85 -20.49
CA VAL A 335 8.08 -16.19 -19.21
C VAL A 335 9.52 -15.74 -19.18
N ASN A 336 9.78 -14.53 -18.67
CA ASN A 336 11.13 -14.08 -18.34
C ASN A 336 11.83 -15.09 -17.39
N PRO A 337 12.99 -15.68 -17.76
CA PRO A 337 13.69 -16.65 -16.93
C PRO A 337 14.19 -16.06 -15.60
N GLY A 338 14.24 -14.72 -15.48
CA GLY A 338 14.55 -14.01 -14.25
C GLY A 338 13.38 -13.81 -13.30
N THR A 339 12.22 -14.40 -13.56
CA THR A 339 11.06 -14.33 -12.65
C THR A 339 11.38 -15.00 -11.30
N VAL A 340 11.22 -14.27 -10.21
CA VAL A 340 11.49 -14.73 -8.84
C VAL A 340 10.23 -14.64 -7.99
N PRO A 341 9.74 -15.73 -7.40
CA PRO A 341 8.62 -15.71 -6.47
C PRO A 341 9.07 -15.49 -5.03
N SER A 342 8.23 -14.79 -4.26
CA SER A 342 8.26 -14.66 -2.80
C SER A 342 7.02 -15.31 -2.21
N PHE A 343 7.15 -16.14 -1.18
CA PHE A 343 6.06 -16.99 -0.67
C PHE A 343 5.79 -16.85 0.84
N SER A 344 6.54 -16.00 1.56
CA SER A 344 6.45 -15.93 3.03
C SER A 344 5.32 -15.03 3.55
N GLY A 345 4.55 -14.45 2.64
CA GLY A 345 3.48 -13.52 3.03
C GLY A 345 3.98 -12.15 3.44
N ALA A 346 3.09 -11.40 4.09
CA ALA A 346 3.37 -10.04 4.54
C ALA A 346 2.65 -9.73 5.86
N ASP A 347 3.06 -8.65 6.51
CA ASP A 347 2.35 -8.03 7.61
C ASP A 347 1.58 -6.81 7.11
N LEU A 348 0.31 -6.71 7.46
CA LEU A 348 -0.52 -5.56 7.12
C LEU A 348 -0.17 -4.38 8.04
N ARG A 349 0.37 -3.30 7.46
CA ARG A 349 0.79 -2.11 8.22
C ARG A 349 -0.22 -0.98 8.18
N TYR A 350 -0.93 -0.84 7.06
CA TYR A 350 -1.93 0.21 6.87
C TYR A 350 -3.00 -0.28 5.92
N ASN A 351 -4.25 0.03 6.24
CA ASN A 351 -5.38 -0.17 5.36
C ASN A 351 -6.41 0.94 5.54
N LYS A 352 -7.07 1.33 4.47
CA LYS A 352 -8.21 2.24 4.51
C LYS A 352 -9.28 1.77 3.55
N THR A 353 -10.46 1.51 4.12
CA THR A 353 -11.66 1.13 3.38
C THR A 353 -12.39 2.39 2.88
N GLU A 354 -13.06 2.26 1.76
CA GLU A 354 -13.88 3.34 1.17
C GLU A 354 -15.22 3.48 1.86
N PHE A 355 -15.67 2.44 2.55
CA PHE A 355 -16.99 2.34 3.16
C PHE A 355 -16.85 2.28 4.68
N SER A 356 -16.89 3.41 5.35
CA SER A 356 -17.21 3.47 6.76
C SER A 356 -18.65 3.98 6.94
N GLY A 357 -19.60 3.05 7.04
CA GLY A 357 -20.99 3.36 7.44
C GLY A 357 -21.74 4.30 6.50
N SER A 358 -23.01 4.41 6.67
CA SER A 358 -24.05 5.10 5.90
C SER A 358 -23.89 6.61 5.62
N LEU A 359 -22.70 7.19 5.70
CA LEU A 359 -22.46 8.60 5.48
C LEU A 359 -21.58 8.82 4.24
N ARG A 360 -22.08 9.62 3.32
CA ARG A 360 -21.44 10.18 2.12
C ARG A 360 -20.24 11.08 2.47
N THR A 361 -19.30 10.58 3.25
CA THR A 361 -18.03 11.29 3.49
C THR A 361 -16.95 10.67 2.59
N PRO A 362 -16.10 11.47 1.95
CA PRO A 362 -14.97 10.97 1.17
C PRO A 362 -13.96 10.35 2.14
N VAL A 363 -14.22 9.11 2.55
CA VAL A 363 -13.39 8.39 3.51
C VAL A 363 -12.76 7.21 2.80
N GLY A 364 -11.45 7.31 2.61
CA GLY A 364 -10.65 6.21 2.12
C GLY A 364 -10.19 6.35 0.67
N THR A 365 -9.00 5.87 0.44
CA THR A 365 -8.31 5.85 -0.85
C THR A 365 -8.18 4.43 -1.37
N ASP A 366 -8.84 3.46 -0.76
CA ASP A 366 -8.68 2.02 -1.07
C ASP A 366 -7.21 1.56 -1.02
N THR A 367 -6.44 2.04 -0.03
CA THR A 367 -5.00 1.81 0.04
C THR A 367 -4.66 0.82 1.14
N SER A 368 -3.82 -0.17 0.82
CA SER A 368 -3.13 -1.03 1.79
C SER A 368 -1.63 -0.96 1.63
N LEU A 369 -0.92 -0.90 2.75
CA LEU A 369 0.53 -1.04 2.82
C LEU A 369 0.86 -2.34 3.55
N LEU A 370 1.61 -3.18 2.88
CA LEU A 370 2.12 -4.45 3.37
C LEU A 370 3.62 -4.31 3.66
N ASP A 371 4.12 -5.13 4.57
CA ASP A 371 5.56 -5.28 4.85
C ASP A 371 5.91 -6.74 4.54
N LEU A 372 6.58 -6.96 3.42
CA LEU A 372 6.90 -8.30 2.93
C LEU A 372 7.86 -9.00 3.90
N ARG A 373 7.58 -10.27 4.22
CA ARG A 373 8.43 -11.09 5.08
C ARG A 373 9.65 -11.64 4.36
N ASP A 374 9.56 -11.77 3.03
CA ASP A 374 10.71 -12.09 2.19
C ASP A 374 11.50 -10.81 1.85
N THR A 375 12.81 -10.92 1.81
CA THR A 375 13.64 -9.86 1.22
C THR A 375 13.35 -9.78 -0.27
N PRO A 376 12.98 -8.60 -0.81
CA PRO A 376 12.79 -8.43 -2.24
C PRO A 376 14.07 -8.83 -3.01
N PRO A 377 13.96 -9.54 -4.15
CA PRO A 377 15.12 -10.05 -4.85
C PRO A 377 16.02 -8.94 -5.41
N ALA A 378 17.29 -9.26 -5.61
CA ALA A 378 18.25 -8.36 -6.23
C ALA A 378 17.74 -7.87 -7.60
N GLY A 379 17.93 -6.59 -7.89
CA GLY A 379 17.44 -5.95 -9.13
C GLY A 379 16.02 -5.37 -9.01
N THR A 380 15.30 -5.57 -7.89
CA THR A 380 14.07 -4.84 -7.64
C THR A 380 14.33 -3.35 -7.41
N ILE A 381 13.34 -2.55 -7.67
CA ILE A 381 13.35 -1.11 -7.40
C ILE A 381 12.29 -0.82 -6.34
N TYR A 382 12.68 -0.10 -5.29
CA TYR A 382 11.74 0.57 -4.41
C TYR A 382 11.30 1.85 -5.10
N ALA A 383 10.06 1.91 -5.58
CA ALA A 383 9.56 3.08 -6.29
C ALA A 383 9.60 4.32 -5.40
N GLY A 384 10.00 5.44 -5.96
CA GLY A 384 9.86 6.75 -5.31
C GLY A 384 8.38 7.09 -5.15
N TRP A 385 8.10 8.10 -4.35
CA TRP A 385 6.75 8.62 -4.15
C TRP A 385 6.73 10.13 -4.03
N ALA A 386 5.57 10.72 -4.35
CA ALA A 386 5.27 12.12 -4.09
C ALA A 386 3.86 12.22 -3.51
N PHE A 387 3.71 12.92 -2.41
CA PHE A 387 2.39 13.15 -1.81
C PHE A 387 1.84 14.55 -2.08
N GLN A 388 2.45 15.30 -2.98
CA GLN A 388 1.86 16.51 -3.51
C GLN A 388 0.64 16.14 -4.36
N ARG A 389 -0.43 16.94 -4.22
CA ARG A 389 -1.61 16.76 -5.05
C ARG A 389 -1.29 17.05 -6.50
N GLU A 390 -1.58 16.09 -7.38
CA GLU A 390 -1.38 16.26 -8.80
C GLU A 390 -2.39 17.23 -9.43
N VAL A 391 -1.96 17.89 -10.49
CA VAL A 391 -2.81 18.82 -11.26
C VAL A 391 -3.60 18.02 -12.29
N VAL A 392 -4.93 18.03 -12.16
CA VAL A 392 -5.85 17.40 -13.12
C VAL A 392 -6.14 18.32 -14.31
N GLY A 393 -6.45 17.74 -15.45
CA GLY A 393 -6.74 18.49 -16.70
C GLY A 393 -5.51 19.06 -17.41
N GLY A 394 -4.30 18.77 -16.90
CA GLY A 394 -3.04 19.15 -17.51
C GLY A 394 -2.59 18.22 -18.64
N SER A 395 -1.41 18.51 -19.22
CA SER A 395 -0.79 17.70 -20.28
C SER A 395 0.16 16.61 -19.75
N ALA A 396 0.38 16.54 -18.43
CA ALA A 396 1.28 15.55 -17.84
C ALA A 396 0.82 14.12 -18.17
N ASN A 397 1.78 13.27 -18.51
CA ASN A 397 1.54 11.84 -18.76
C ASN A 397 1.79 11.05 -17.49
N TYR A 398 0.89 10.10 -17.22
CA TYR A 398 0.99 9.15 -16.13
C TYR A 398 1.05 7.74 -16.67
N VAL A 399 1.81 6.89 -16.00
CA VAL A 399 2.05 5.51 -16.43
C VAL A 399 1.49 4.57 -15.39
N GLY A 400 0.69 3.60 -15.82
CA GLY A 400 0.32 2.42 -15.06
C GLY A 400 1.14 1.22 -15.52
N VAL A 401 1.73 0.46 -14.59
CA VAL A 401 2.33 -0.85 -14.87
C VAL A 401 1.60 -1.87 -14.01
N HIS A 402 1.00 -2.87 -14.64
CA HIS A 402 0.07 -3.77 -13.98
C HIS A 402 0.09 -5.18 -14.59
N SER A 403 -0.52 -6.15 -13.87
CA SER A 403 -0.57 -7.57 -14.24
C SER A 403 -2.02 -7.99 -14.50
N PRO A 404 -2.58 -7.74 -15.70
CA PRO A 404 -3.96 -8.06 -16.02
C PRO A 404 -4.19 -9.58 -15.99
N GLY A 405 -5.29 -10.02 -15.35
CA GLY A 405 -5.63 -11.43 -15.18
C GLY A 405 -4.60 -12.26 -14.39
N GLY A 406 -3.62 -11.63 -13.72
CA GLY A 406 -2.44 -12.29 -13.21
C GLY A 406 -1.48 -12.75 -14.33
N GLY A 407 -1.55 -12.15 -15.51
CA GLY A 407 -0.66 -12.36 -16.65
C GLY A 407 0.62 -11.52 -16.57
N PHE A 408 1.34 -11.44 -17.67
CA PHE A 408 2.56 -10.61 -17.77
C PHE A 408 2.27 -9.14 -17.53
N LEU A 409 3.28 -8.43 -17.02
CA LEU A 409 3.20 -6.99 -16.85
C LEU A 409 2.89 -6.29 -18.17
N ARG A 410 1.93 -5.38 -18.11
CA ARG A 410 1.49 -4.51 -19.19
C ARG A 410 1.67 -3.05 -18.78
N ARG A 411 1.67 -2.17 -19.78
CA ARG A 411 1.80 -0.73 -19.58
C ARG A 411 0.59 0.00 -20.16
N SER A 412 0.12 1.00 -19.40
CA SER A 412 -0.88 1.95 -19.87
C SER A 412 -0.39 3.36 -19.66
N ASP A 413 -0.59 4.25 -20.64
CA ASP A 413 -0.24 5.66 -20.59
C ASP A 413 -1.51 6.50 -20.63
N GLY A 414 -1.61 7.53 -19.78
CA GLY A 414 -2.83 8.31 -19.65
C GLY A 414 -2.64 9.66 -18.97
N ARG A 415 -3.76 10.32 -18.71
CA ARG A 415 -3.82 11.65 -18.10
C ARG A 415 -4.83 11.71 -16.98
N LEU A 416 -4.56 12.56 -15.98
CA LEU A 416 -5.53 12.90 -14.97
C LEU A 416 -6.54 13.89 -15.53
N ILE A 417 -7.82 13.50 -15.55
CA ILE A 417 -8.91 14.34 -16.10
C ILE A 417 -9.87 14.88 -15.05
N GLY A 418 -9.78 14.40 -13.80
CA GLY A 418 -10.64 14.80 -12.69
C GLY A 418 -10.33 14.02 -11.43
N TYR A 419 -11.25 14.13 -10.49
CA TYR A 419 -11.27 13.36 -9.24
C TYR A 419 -12.53 12.49 -9.18
N GLY A 420 -12.54 11.49 -8.28
CA GLY A 420 -13.68 10.61 -8.08
C GLY A 420 -13.91 10.24 -6.62
N SER A 421 -15.17 9.99 -6.29
CA SER A 421 -15.62 9.45 -5.00
C SER A 421 -16.65 8.35 -5.25
N VAL A 422 -16.48 7.19 -4.60
CA VAL A 422 -17.51 6.15 -4.63
C VAL A 422 -18.71 6.60 -3.79
N LEU A 423 -19.88 6.61 -4.38
CA LEU A 423 -21.12 7.03 -3.71
C LEU A 423 -21.87 5.86 -3.09
N ASN A 424 -22.02 4.78 -3.82
CA ASN A 424 -22.70 3.55 -3.40
C ASN A 424 -22.33 2.39 -4.32
N THR A 425 -22.78 1.18 -3.94
CA THR A 425 -22.65 -0.03 -4.76
C THR A 425 -24.02 -0.51 -5.22
N PHE A 426 -24.05 -1.25 -6.31
CA PHE A 426 -25.22 -1.96 -6.79
C PHE A 426 -24.79 -3.27 -7.49
N VAL A 427 -25.71 -4.23 -7.58
CA VAL A 427 -25.44 -5.49 -8.25
C VAL A 427 -26.15 -5.51 -9.60
N SER A 428 -25.38 -5.78 -10.66
CA SER A 428 -25.91 -6.00 -12.01
C SER A 428 -25.37 -7.31 -12.57
N GLN A 429 -26.27 -8.18 -13.05
CA GLN A 429 -25.93 -9.51 -13.58
C GLN A 429 -25.10 -10.38 -12.62
N GLY A 430 -25.28 -10.19 -11.30
CA GLY A 430 -24.56 -10.93 -10.27
C GLY A 430 -23.13 -10.42 -10.00
N VAL A 431 -22.75 -9.27 -10.56
CA VAL A 431 -21.48 -8.59 -10.34
C VAL A 431 -21.75 -7.31 -9.57
N GLU A 432 -20.91 -7.02 -8.57
CA GLU A 432 -20.95 -5.75 -7.83
C GLU A 432 -20.33 -4.64 -8.67
N HIS A 433 -21.04 -3.55 -8.79
CA HIS A 433 -20.65 -2.32 -9.47
C HIS A 433 -20.77 -1.15 -8.52
N PHE A 434 -20.19 -0.03 -8.92
CA PHE A 434 -20.11 1.17 -8.11
C PHE A 434 -20.61 2.39 -8.89
N ASN A 435 -21.31 3.29 -8.21
CA ASN A 435 -21.56 4.62 -8.70
C ASN A 435 -20.43 5.53 -8.22
N VAL A 436 -19.72 6.14 -9.14
CA VAL A 436 -18.63 7.07 -8.85
C VAL A 436 -19.04 8.47 -9.24
N ASP A 437 -18.95 9.41 -8.30
CA ASP A 437 -19.07 10.84 -8.57
C ASP A 437 -17.76 11.36 -9.15
N SER A 438 -17.76 11.68 -10.44
CA SER A 438 -16.63 12.28 -11.14
C SER A 438 -16.75 13.80 -11.09
N SER A 439 -15.78 14.47 -10.49
CA SER A 439 -15.83 15.91 -10.27
C SER A 439 -14.44 16.56 -10.29
N PHE A 440 -14.40 17.88 -10.19
CA PHE A 440 -13.20 18.65 -9.90
C PHE A 440 -13.03 18.96 -8.41
N ASN A 441 -13.76 18.25 -7.54
CA ASN A 441 -13.64 18.40 -6.10
C ASN A 441 -12.29 17.85 -5.60
N THR A 442 -11.41 18.72 -5.18
CA THR A 442 -10.07 18.39 -4.70
C THR A 442 -10.04 17.61 -3.38
N GLN A 443 -11.17 17.44 -2.72
CA GLN A 443 -11.34 16.61 -1.52
C GLN A 443 -11.70 15.16 -1.85
N SER A 444 -12.03 14.84 -3.09
CA SER A 444 -12.34 13.47 -3.52
C SER A 444 -11.10 12.56 -3.40
N PRO A 445 -11.27 11.32 -2.93
CA PRO A 445 -10.15 10.45 -2.55
C PRO A 445 -9.44 9.76 -3.72
N MET A 446 -9.93 9.92 -4.95
CA MET A 446 -9.37 9.26 -6.12
C MET A 446 -9.03 10.25 -7.22
N TYR A 447 -8.01 9.92 -8.01
CA TYR A 447 -7.78 10.52 -9.33
C TYR A 447 -8.57 9.76 -10.38
N GLN A 448 -9.22 10.50 -11.29
CA GLN A 448 -9.84 9.96 -12.49
C GLN A 448 -8.82 9.98 -13.63
N VAL A 449 -8.51 8.81 -14.18
CA VAL A 449 -7.54 8.61 -15.25
C VAL A 449 -8.26 8.24 -16.54
N ARG A 450 -7.86 8.86 -17.65
CA ARG A 450 -8.22 8.42 -19.00
C ARG A 450 -6.97 7.99 -19.75
N TRP A 451 -7.02 6.79 -20.27
CA TRP A 451 -5.90 6.22 -21.01
C TRP A 451 -5.82 6.79 -22.42
N THR A 452 -4.61 7.03 -22.88
CA THR A 452 -4.26 7.36 -24.26
C THR A 452 -3.70 6.16 -25.01
N THR A 453 -3.13 5.20 -24.26
CA THR A 453 -2.62 3.92 -24.74
C THR A 453 -2.86 2.88 -23.67
N GLY A 454 -3.36 1.71 -24.04
CA GLY A 454 -3.67 0.66 -23.08
C GLY A 454 -4.93 0.95 -22.27
N ILE A 455 -5.22 0.07 -21.34
CA ILE A 455 -6.32 0.11 -20.36
C ILE A 455 -5.87 -0.65 -19.12
N THR A 456 -6.68 -0.66 -18.05
CA THR A 456 -6.52 -1.63 -16.97
C THR A 456 -7.63 -2.68 -17.01
N GLU A 457 -7.30 -3.90 -16.62
CA GLU A 457 -8.21 -5.05 -16.65
C GLU A 457 -8.33 -5.66 -15.24
N GLY A 458 -9.15 -6.70 -15.10
CA GLY A 458 -9.16 -7.50 -13.87
C GLY A 458 -7.76 -8.02 -13.53
N GLY A 459 -7.36 -8.00 -12.24
CA GLY A 459 -6.00 -8.32 -11.79
C GLY A 459 -5.04 -7.13 -11.72
N SER A 460 -5.36 -6.02 -12.41
CA SER A 460 -4.58 -4.77 -12.35
C SER A 460 -4.78 -4.00 -11.04
N SER A 461 -5.80 -4.33 -10.23
CA SER A 461 -6.08 -3.72 -8.93
C SER A 461 -4.84 -3.59 -8.06
N GLY A 462 -4.65 -2.43 -7.44
CA GLY A 462 -3.51 -2.13 -6.57
C GLY A 462 -2.24 -1.69 -7.30
N SER A 463 -2.21 -1.74 -8.63
CA SER A 463 -1.05 -1.25 -9.41
C SER A 463 -0.80 0.24 -9.21
N GLY A 464 0.47 0.64 -9.16
CA GLY A 464 0.86 2.03 -9.02
C GLY A 464 0.54 2.88 -10.23
N LEU A 465 0.11 4.13 -9.99
CA LEU A 465 0.09 5.20 -10.97
C LEU A 465 1.35 6.05 -10.77
N PHE A 466 2.14 6.21 -11.81
CA PHE A 466 3.42 6.88 -11.74
C PHE A 466 3.40 8.20 -12.51
N ALA A 467 3.69 9.30 -11.82
CA ALA A 467 4.18 10.51 -12.45
C ALA A 467 5.63 10.27 -12.90
N ASP A 468 6.02 10.88 -14.01
CA ASP A 468 7.37 10.74 -14.59
C ASP A 468 7.80 9.28 -14.84
N GLY A 469 6.84 8.38 -15.06
CA GLY A 469 7.08 6.93 -15.21
C GLY A 469 7.98 6.53 -16.39
N THR A 470 8.29 7.48 -17.27
CA THR A 470 9.25 7.32 -18.37
C THR A 470 10.66 7.76 -17.99
N THR A 471 10.86 8.37 -16.83
CA THR A 471 12.14 8.85 -16.32
C THR A 471 12.86 7.78 -15.49
N ASN A 472 14.11 8.04 -15.14
CA ASN A 472 14.89 7.18 -14.24
C ASN A 472 14.43 7.28 -12.77
N ASN A 473 13.46 8.14 -12.44
CA ASN A 473 12.98 8.36 -11.09
C ASN A 473 11.44 8.38 -11.03
N PRO A 474 10.78 7.24 -11.30
CA PRO A 474 9.33 7.13 -11.27
C PRO A 474 8.81 7.35 -9.84
N ARG A 475 7.77 8.21 -9.71
CA ARG A 475 7.14 8.50 -8.42
C ARG A 475 5.70 8.07 -8.41
N ILE A 476 5.35 7.23 -7.46
CA ILE A 476 3.97 6.81 -7.25
C ILE A 476 3.14 7.98 -6.72
N VAL A 477 1.96 8.18 -7.30
CA VAL A 477 0.99 9.22 -6.93
C VAL A 477 -0.39 8.65 -6.59
N GLY A 478 -0.59 7.37 -6.85
CA GLY A 478 -1.82 6.63 -6.53
C GLY A 478 -1.68 5.14 -6.81
N GLN A 479 -2.69 4.35 -6.39
CA GLN A 479 -2.82 2.94 -6.74
C GLN A 479 -4.24 2.66 -7.29
N LEU A 480 -4.34 1.70 -8.21
CA LEU A 480 -5.58 1.39 -8.91
C LEU A 480 -6.63 0.79 -7.97
N TRP A 481 -7.75 1.49 -7.84
CA TRP A 481 -8.98 0.94 -7.31
C TRP A 481 -9.72 0.09 -8.36
N GLY A 482 -10.05 0.67 -9.49
CA GLY A 482 -10.84 0.04 -10.53
C GLY A 482 -11.32 1.05 -11.56
N GLY A 483 -12.42 0.73 -12.23
CA GLY A 483 -13.05 1.61 -13.19
C GLY A 483 -13.83 0.87 -14.25
N ALA A 484 -14.19 1.58 -15.31
CA ALA A 484 -15.02 1.10 -16.41
C ALA A 484 -14.22 0.83 -17.69
N SER A 485 -12.91 1.17 -17.75
CA SER A 485 -12.11 0.90 -18.94
C SER A 485 -12.07 -0.61 -19.23
N SER A 486 -12.23 -0.98 -20.47
CA SER A 486 -12.22 -2.38 -20.94
C SER A 486 -11.93 -2.44 -22.43
N CYS A 487 -11.73 -3.63 -23.00
CA CYS A 487 -11.56 -3.80 -24.45
C CYS A 487 -12.67 -3.16 -25.27
N GLU A 488 -13.89 -3.28 -24.78
CA GLU A 488 -15.09 -2.74 -25.44
C GLU A 488 -15.26 -1.25 -25.21
N TYR A 489 -14.72 -0.75 -24.06
CA TYR A 489 -14.87 0.63 -23.63
C TYR A 489 -13.52 1.26 -23.24
N PRO A 490 -12.52 1.31 -24.15
CA PRO A 490 -11.16 1.74 -23.81
C PRO A 490 -11.06 3.24 -23.47
N THR A 491 -12.07 4.03 -23.83
CA THR A 491 -12.13 5.47 -23.58
C THR A 491 -12.79 5.83 -22.23
N LEU A 492 -13.35 4.86 -21.53
CA LEU A 492 -13.88 5.08 -20.20
C LEU A 492 -12.74 5.22 -19.17
N SER A 493 -13.08 5.79 -18.03
CA SER A 493 -12.08 6.14 -17.02
C SER A 493 -11.81 5.01 -16.05
N ASP A 494 -10.60 5.01 -15.51
CA ASP A 494 -10.23 4.28 -14.30
C ASP A 494 -9.94 5.25 -13.16
N TYR A 495 -9.99 4.75 -11.92
CA TYR A 495 -9.83 5.54 -10.72
C TYR A 495 -8.70 4.98 -9.86
N TYR A 496 -7.85 5.88 -9.41
CA TYR A 496 -6.69 5.59 -8.57
C TYR A 496 -6.82 6.28 -7.24
N GLY A 497 -6.73 5.51 -6.14
CA GLY A 497 -6.67 6.07 -4.80
C GLY A 497 -5.49 7.02 -4.68
N ARG A 498 -5.74 8.22 -4.15
CA ARG A 498 -4.76 9.30 -4.07
C ARG A 498 -3.73 9.04 -2.99
N PHE A 499 -2.46 9.01 -3.39
CA PHE A 499 -1.35 8.78 -2.47
C PHE A 499 -1.19 9.92 -1.46
N ASP A 500 -1.40 11.18 -1.86
CA ASP A 500 -1.35 12.34 -0.98
C ASP A 500 -2.33 12.22 0.19
N ILE A 501 -3.57 11.81 -0.07
CA ILE A 501 -4.58 11.58 0.98
C ILE A 501 -4.22 10.36 1.84
N ALA A 502 -3.76 9.26 1.25
CA ALA A 502 -3.33 8.08 2.02
C ALA A 502 -2.12 8.39 2.91
N TYR A 503 -1.17 9.18 2.41
CA TYR A 503 0.00 9.63 3.16
C TYR A 503 -0.41 10.48 4.37
N GLU A 504 -1.27 11.45 4.16
CA GLU A 504 -1.87 12.28 5.21
C GLU A 504 -2.62 11.44 6.26
N ASN A 505 -3.32 10.38 5.82
CA ASN A 505 -4.13 9.50 6.65
C ASN A 505 -3.34 8.44 7.42
N GLY A 506 -2.01 8.38 7.26
CA GLY A 506 -1.17 7.54 8.10
C GLY A 506 -0.04 6.78 7.42
N LEU A 507 0.06 6.73 6.08
CA LEU A 507 1.23 6.13 5.41
C LEU A 507 2.54 6.81 5.83
N ILE A 508 2.51 8.11 6.16
CA ILE A 508 3.65 8.85 6.70
C ILE A 508 4.31 8.14 7.89
N ASN A 509 3.54 7.45 8.71
CA ASN A 509 4.06 6.74 9.90
C ASN A 509 5.04 5.62 9.55
N TRP A 510 4.90 5.05 8.36
CA TRP A 510 5.73 3.95 7.85
C TRP A 510 6.78 4.45 6.87
N LEU A 511 6.39 5.30 5.94
CA LEU A 511 7.26 5.76 4.87
C LEU A 511 8.21 6.88 5.31
N ASN A 512 7.80 7.66 6.32
CA ASN A 512 8.59 8.78 6.85
C ASN A 512 8.43 8.89 8.38
N PRO A 513 8.86 7.88 9.15
CA PRO A 513 8.53 7.74 10.59
C PRO A 513 9.07 8.87 11.46
N GLY A 514 10.05 9.66 10.97
CA GLY A 514 10.60 10.84 11.65
C GLY A 514 9.66 12.05 11.66
N TYR A 515 8.53 11.99 10.97
CA TYR A 515 7.66 13.15 10.79
C TYR A 515 6.18 12.83 11.02
N ARG A 516 5.41 13.89 11.35
CA ARG A 516 3.94 13.90 11.43
C ARG A 516 3.42 15.14 10.74
N MET A 517 2.26 15.02 10.07
CA MET A 517 1.51 16.16 9.55
C MET A 517 0.85 16.92 10.69
N VAL A 518 0.90 18.25 10.64
CA VAL A 518 0.07 19.12 11.47
C VAL A 518 -1.11 19.60 10.65
N PHE A 519 -2.31 19.25 11.07
CA PHE A 519 -3.56 19.57 10.43
C PHE A 519 -4.11 20.90 10.93
N ARG A 520 -4.54 21.80 10.03
CA ARG A 520 -5.10 23.11 10.35
C ARG A 520 -6.63 23.11 10.18
N PHE A 521 -7.29 23.70 11.18
CA PHE A 521 -8.73 23.93 11.18
C PHE A 521 -9.01 25.40 11.43
N TYR A 522 -9.99 25.95 10.72
CA TYR A 522 -10.55 27.28 10.94
C TYR A 522 -11.82 27.18 11.80
N ASN A 523 -11.88 27.92 12.89
CA ASN A 523 -13.06 28.02 13.73
C ASN A 523 -14.01 29.10 13.22
N SER A 524 -15.12 28.73 12.61
CA SER A 524 -16.10 29.64 12.01
C SER A 524 -16.85 30.52 13.05
N LEU A 525 -16.84 30.15 14.34
CA LEU A 525 -17.52 30.90 15.39
C LEU A 525 -16.72 32.09 15.89
N ASN A 526 -15.40 32.01 15.90
CA ASN A 526 -14.55 33.04 16.50
C ASN A 526 -13.33 33.43 15.65
N GLY A 527 -13.15 32.82 14.49
CA GLY A 527 -12.06 33.11 13.55
C GLY A 527 -10.68 32.68 14.03
N SER A 528 -10.59 31.81 15.05
CA SER A 528 -9.32 31.24 15.49
C SER A 528 -8.97 29.98 14.68
N HIS A 529 -7.76 29.47 14.89
CA HIS A 529 -7.31 28.22 14.28
C HIS A 529 -6.96 27.18 15.33
N PHE A 530 -7.25 25.93 15.02
CA PHE A 530 -6.85 24.76 15.79
C PHE A 530 -5.86 23.91 14.97
N PHE A 531 -4.85 23.38 15.64
CA PHE A 531 -3.81 22.55 15.02
C PHE A 531 -3.67 21.22 15.77
N SER A 532 -3.52 20.13 15.04
CA SER A 532 -3.25 18.83 15.61
C SER A 532 -2.27 18.04 14.74
N ALA A 533 -1.33 17.33 15.37
CA ALA A 533 -0.45 16.36 14.70
C ALA A 533 -0.97 14.92 14.82
N ASN A 534 -2.18 14.73 15.35
CA ASN A 534 -2.79 13.44 15.60
C ASN A 534 -3.93 13.18 14.60
N VAL A 535 -3.80 12.14 13.78
CA VAL A 535 -4.79 11.76 12.76
C VAL A 535 -6.15 11.42 13.41
N ALA A 536 -6.15 10.71 14.55
CA ALA A 536 -7.40 10.35 15.23
C ALA A 536 -8.11 11.60 15.81
N GLU A 537 -7.36 12.57 16.35
CA GLU A 537 -7.91 13.85 16.80
C GLU A 537 -8.48 14.66 15.63
N ARG A 538 -7.76 14.72 14.50
CA ARG A 538 -8.26 15.34 13.26
C ARG A 538 -9.60 14.72 12.83
N ASP A 539 -9.67 13.40 12.75
CA ASP A 539 -10.85 12.69 12.28
C ASP A 539 -12.04 12.87 13.27
N ASN A 540 -11.76 12.82 14.57
CA ASN A 540 -12.76 13.09 15.60
C ASN A 540 -13.29 14.53 15.51
N VAL A 541 -12.41 15.52 15.38
CA VAL A 541 -12.81 16.93 15.24
C VAL A 541 -13.67 17.14 13.99
N ARG A 542 -13.29 16.56 12.84
CA ARG A 542 -14.08 16.62 11.61
C ARG A 542 -15.48 15.99 11.78
N ALA A 543 -15.60 14.94 12.55
CA ALA A 543 -16.85 14.22 12.75
C ALA A 543 -17.77 14.89 13.79
N THR A 544 -17.21 15.55 14.82
CA THR A 544 -17.97 15.94 16.01
C THR A 544 -18.04 17.45 16.25
N VAL A 545 -17.17 18.26 15.62
CA VAL A 545 -17.07 19.70 15.83
C VAL A 545 -17.27 20.48 14.53
N PRO A 546 -18.51 20.67 14.05
CA PRO A 546 -18.79 21.27 12.74
C PRO A 546 -18.35 22.73 12.61
N SER A 547 -18.11 23.42 13.72
CA SER A 547 -17.54 24.79 13.70
C SER A 547 -16.05 24.84 13.38
N LEU A 548 -15.33 23.71 13.51
CA LEU A 548 -13.94 23.58 13.13
C LEU A 548 -13.86 23.02 11.70
N ILE A 549 -13.73 23.91 10.73
CA ILE A 549 -13.64 23.57 9.30
C ILE A 549 -12.21 23.15 9.00
N TYR A 550 -12.04 21.91 8.56
CA TYR A 550 -10.74 21.40 8.13
C TYR A 550 -10.27 22.12 6.86
N GLU A 551 -9.07 22.69 6.88
CA GLU A 551 -8.51 23.41 5.74
C GLU A 551 -7.53 22.53 4.95
N ALA A 552 -6.44 22.08 5.58
CA ALA A 552 -5.41 21.22 4.96
C ALA A 552 -4.34 20.83 5.97
N PRO A 553 -3.37 19.93 5.62
CA PRO A 553 -2.08 19.88 6.30
C PRO A 553 -1.37 21.22 6.21
N ALA A 554 -0.87 21.74 7.33
CA ALA A 554 -0.20 23.03 7.38
C ALA A 554 1.33 22.88 7.22
N PHE A 555 1.92 21.97 7.97
CA PHE A 555 3.37 21.70 7.98
C PHE A 555 3.64 20.34 8.62
N MET A 556 4.89 19.87 8.57
CA MET A 556 5.33 18.66 9.26
C MET A 556 6.21 18.98 10.45
N VAL A 557 6.18 18.10 11.46
CA VAL A 557 6.91 18.19 12.72
C VAL A 557 7.46 16.82 13.13
N SER A 558 8.35 16.76 14.12
CA SER A 558 8.79 15.49 14.69
C SER A 558 7.82 15.01 15.77
N PRO A 559 7.47 13.70 15.78
CA PRO A 559 6.66 13.11 16.85
C PRO A 559 7.44 12.84 18.14
N ALA A 560 8.78 12.90 18.09
CA ALA A 560 9.66 12.51 19.18
C ALA A 560 10.80 13.52 19.38
N PRO A 561 11.42 13.55 20.57
CA PRO A 561 12.61 14.37 20.81
C PRO A 561 13.77 13.91 19.89
N GLY A 562 14.64 14.83 19.56
CA GLY A 562 15.80 14.56 18.72
C GLY A 562 16.83 15.68 18.78
N ALA A 563 17.98 15.50 18.15
CA ALA A 563 19.06 16.48 18.15
C ALA A 563 18.61 17.83 17.55
N GLY A 564 18.70 18.90 18.34
CA GLY A 564 18.28 20.24 17.95
C GLY A 564 16.77 20.44 17.90
N LEU A 565 15.97 19.52 18.42
CA LEU A 565 14.52 19.64 18.56
C LEU A 565 14.15 20.06 19.97
N SER A 566 13.14 20.90 20.09
CA SER A 566 12.55 21.35 21.35
C SER A 566 11.05 21.03 21.34
N PRO A 567 10.45 20.76 22.51
CA PRO A 567 9.02 20.53 22.61
C PRO A 567 8.22 21.80 22.30
N VAL A 568 7.13 21.62 21.55
CA VAL A 568 6.09 22.63 21.39
C VAL A 568 4.91 22.21 22.28
N TYR A 569 4.56 23.05 23.22
CA TYR A 569 3.51 22.79 24.20
C TYR A 569 2.18 23.32 23.72
N ARG A 570 1.08 22.61 24.06
CA ARG A 570 -0.29 22.99 23.75
C ARG A 570 -1.04 23.31 25.03
N PHE A 571 -1.77 24.43 24.98
CA PHE A 571 -2.67 24.88 26.03
C PHE A 571 -4.04 25.22 25.46
N MET A 572 -5.10 24.92 26.19
CA MET A 572 -6.46 25.33 25.84
C MET A 572 -6.96 26.38 26.81
N ASN A 573 -7.40 27.52 26.30
CA ASN A 573 -8.09 28.54 27.10
C ASN A 573 -9.45 28.04 27.52
N ARG A 574 -9.67 27.93 28.83
CA ARG A 574 -10.89 27.32 29.42
C ARG A 574 -12.18 28.12 29.14
N SER A 575 -12.06 29.43 28.94
CA SER A 575 -13.22 30.29 28.69
C SER A 575 -13.65 30.34 27.22
N THR A 576 -12.69 30.17 26.30
CA THR A 576 -12.92 30.32 24.86
C THR A 576 -12.80 29.01 24.07
N GLY A 577 -12.21 27.96 24.65
CA GLY A 577 -11.87 26.71 23.97
C GLY A 577 -10.77 26.85 22.91
N VAL A 578 -10.11 28.01 22.83
CA VAL A 578 -9.08 28.26 21.82
C VAL A 578 -7.73 27.76 22.30
N HIS A 579 -6.95 27.16 21.38
CA HIS A 579 -5.66 26.58 21.68
C HIS A 579 -4.51 27.57 21.41
N PHE A 580 -3.47 27.45 22.24
CA PHE A 580 -2.23 28.21 22.17
C PHE A 580 -1.05 27.23 22.12
N TYR A 581 -0.05 27.54 21.28
CA TYR A 581 1.13 26.70 21.06
C TYR A 581 2.41 27.50 21.28
N THR A 582 3.36 26.93 22.03
CA THR A 582 4.66 27.59 22.23
C THR A 582 5.81 26.60 22.34
N ILE A 583 6.95 26.96 21.77
CA ILE A 583 8.25 26.30 21.93
C ILE A 583 9.09 27.02 23.01
N ASN A 584 8.67 28.23 23.42
CA ASN A 584 9.38 29.04 24.38
C ASN A 584 9.09 28.58 25.80
N GLU A 585 10.11 28.14 26.54
CA GLU A 585 9.97 27.58 27.89
C GLU A 585 9.51 28.62 28.92
N SER A 586 9.92 29.88 28.79
CA SER A 586 9.49 30.95 29.67
C SER A 586 8.00 31.27 29.47
N GLU A 587 7.57 31.36 28.22
CA GLU A 587 6.15 31.52 27.88
C GLU A 587 5.31 30.35 28.35
N ARG A 588 5.79 29.11 28.14
CA ARG A 588 5.18 27.89 28.68
C ARG A 588 4.97 27.99 30.21
N ALA A 589 6.00 28.36 30.94
CA ALA A 589 5.91 28.47 32.40
C ALA A 589 4.87 29.51 32.83
N THR A 590 4.82 30.65 32.16
CA THR A 590 3.85 31.74 32.40
C THR A 590 2.42 31.27 32.15
N VAL A 591 2.16 30.63 31.02
CA VAL A 591 0.82 30.16 30.64
C VAL A 591 0.38 29.00 31.54
N ALA A 592 1.30 28.08 31.89
CA ALA A 592 1.02 26.96 32.79
C ALA A 592 0.65 27.41 34.23
N ALA A 593 1.15 28.56 34.69
CA ALA A 593 0.79 29.14 35.98
C ALA A 593 -0.57 29.86 35.95
N ASN A 594 -1.12 30.13 34.78
CA ASN A 594 -2.42 30.80 34.62
C ASN A 594 -3.59 29.80 34.72
N PRO A 595 -4.48 29.89 35.75
CA PRO A 595 -5.58 28.97 35.93
C PRO A 595 -6.63 29.03 34.83
N GLY A 596 -6.62 30.07 33.98
CA GLY A 596 -7.48 30.20 32.79
C GLY A 596 -7.10 29.28 31.63
N PHE A 597 -5.95 28.59 31.73
CA PHE A 597 -5.52 27.64 30.71
C PHE A 597 -5.45 26.21 31.24
N ASN A 598 -5.79 25.27 30.39
CA ASN A 598 -5.54 23.86 30.58
C ASN A 598 -4.26 23.47 29.83
N ASN A 599 -3.28 22.92 30.55
CA ASN A 599 -2.05 22.41 29.93
C ASN A 599 -2.33 21.02 29.36
N GLU A 600 -2.21 20.86 28.05
CA GLU A 600 -2.44 19.61 27.32
C GLU A 600 -1.14 18.86 26.99
N GLY A 601 0.01 19.39 27.47
CA GLY A 601 1.29 18.75 27.32
C GLY A 601 2.01 19.11 26.01
N ILE A 602 2.86 18.19 25.55
CA ILE A 602 3.64 18.37 24.33
C ILE A 602 2.79 17.99 23.13
N ALA A 603 2.59 18.94 22.20
CA ALA A 603 1.88 18.69 20.96
C ALA A 603 2.78 17.98 19.92
N TRP A 604 4.01 18.42 19.80
CA TRP A 604 5.05 17.89 18.89
C TRP A 604 6.43 18.45 19.27
N TYR A 605 7.45 18.09 18.45
CA TYR A 605 8.79 18.65 18.53
C TYR A 605 9.13 19.39 17.24
N ALA A 606 9.81 20.55 17.39
CA ALA A 606 10.22 21.42 16.29
C ALA A 606 11.59 22.02 16.59
N ARG A 607 12.17 22.75 15.64
CA ARG A 607 13.43 23.45 15.86
C ARG A 607 13.18 24.87 16.34
N GLN A 608 14.07 25.36 17.20
CA GLN A 608 14.03 26.78 17.63
C GLN A 608 14.20 27.70 16.44
N ALA A 609 13.52 28.85 16.45
CA ALA A 609 13.78 29.93 15.52
C ALA A 609 15.27 30.31 15.58
N GLY A 610 15.91 30.52 14.44
CA GLY A 610 17.34 30.80 14.34
C GLY A 610 18.27 29.57 14.40
N SER A 611 17.73 28.35 14.48
CA SER A 611 18.51 27.10 14.42
C SER A 611 18.10 26.23 13.21
N PRO A 612 18.28 26.72 11.97
CA PRO A 612 17.82 26.03 10.77
C PRO A 612 18.58 24.72 10.55
N ALA A 613 17.91 23.79 9.88
CA ALA A 613 18.49 22.57 9.34
C ALA A 613 17.99 22.38 7.89
N ALA A 614 18.58 21.44 7.18
CA ALA A 614 18.16 21.16 5.81
C ALA A 614 16.65 20.87 5.74
N GLY A 615 15.97 21.54 4.82
CA GLY A 615 14.53 21.36 4.56
C GLY A 615 13.59 22.02 5.57
N THR A 616 14.09 22.76 6.57
CA THR A 616 13.21 23.50 7.50
C THR A 616 12.67 24.77 6.87
N ILE A 617 11.43 25.11 7.26
CA ILE A 617 10.71 26.33 6.91
C ILE A 617 10.26 27.05 8.17
N GLU A 618 10.03 28.35 8.07
CA GLU A 618 9.59 29.17 9.18
C GLU A 618 8.08 29.03 9.44
N VAL A 619 7.69 28.91 10.70
CA VAL A 619 6.30 29.02 11.16
C VAL A 619 6.13 30.40 11.76
N PHE A 620 5.40 31.28 11.07
CA PHE A 620 5.13 32.65 11.48
C PHE A 620 3.98 32.68 12.49
N ARG A 621 4.08 33.57 13.51
CA ARG A 621 3.04 33.73 14.53
C ARG A 621 2.50 35.17 14.53
N PHE A 622 1.16 35.25 14.65
CA PHE A 622 0.43 36.50 14.78
C PHE A 622 -0.51 36.43 15.97
N LEU A 623 -0.57 37.49 16.74
CA LEU A 623 -1.55 37.73 17.79
C LEU A 623 -2.75 38.48 17.21
N ARG A 624 -3.94 37.96 17.30
CA ARG A 624 -5.20 38.67 16.95
C ARG A 624 -5.60 39.56 18.13
N ARG A 625 -5.53 40.89 17.93
CA ARG A 625 -5.70 41.87 19.00
C ARG A 625 -7.06 41.84 19.67
N ALA A 626 -8.14 41.60 18.91
CA ALA A 626 -9.51 41.61 19.42
C ALA A 626 -9.82 40.45 20.35
N THR A 627 -9.15 39.29 20.18
CA THR A 627 -9.50 38.03 20.86
C THR A 627 -8.37 37.47 21.72
N GLY A 628 -7.14 37.97 21.57
CA GLY A 628 -5.94 37.42 22.21
C GLY A 628 -5.58 36.00 21.69
N THR A 629 -6.10 35.61 20.54
CA THR A 629 -5.85 34.27 19.93
C THR A 629 -4.69 34.37 18.94
N HIS A 630 -4.04 33.23 18.68
CA HIS A 630 -2.87 33.19 17.77
C HIS A 630 -3.18 32.47 16.46
N LEU A 631 -2.65 32.98 15.37
CA LEU A 631 -2.59 32.33 14.06
C LEU A 631 -1.14 31.90 13.79
N TYR A 632 -0.98 30.70 13.26
CA TYR A 632 0.31 30.16 12.80
C TYR A 632 0.20 29.84 11.31
N THR A 633 1.21 30.24 10.54
CA THR A 633 1.29 29.94 9.10
C THR A 633 2.72 29.74 8.64
N VAL A 634 2.91 28.91 7.64
CA VAL A 634 4.19 28.76 6.93
C VAL A 634 4.18 29.49 5.58
N SER A 635 3.03 30.01 5.18
CA SER A 635 2.88 30.72 3.91
C SER A 635 3.44 32.14 4.03
N VAL A 636 4.52 32.40 3.32
CA VAL A 636 5.09 33.74 3.17
C VAL A 636 4.07 34.73 2.60
N ALA A 637 3.28 34.26 1.61
CA ALA A 637 2.23 35.09 1.00
C ALA A 637 1.11 35.43 2.01
N GLU A 638 0.68 34.49 2.85
CA GLU A 638 -0.31 34.74 3.90
C GLU A 638 0.25 35.69 4.96
N ARG A 639 1.51 35.51 5.40
CA ARG A 639 2.20 36.40 6.30
C ARG A 639 2.21 37.83 5.76
N ASP A 640 2.70 38.03 4.53
CA ASP A 640 2.87 39.32 3.92
C ASP A 640 1.53 40.03 3.68
N ASN A 641 0.51 39.28 3.26
CA ASN A 641 -0.86 39.78 3.12
C ASN A 641 -1.41 40.28 4.46
N ILE A 642 -1.25 39.51 5.55
CA ILE A 642 -1.73 39.91 6.88
C ILE A 642 -1.00 41.18 7.34
N ILE A 643 0.31 41.25 7.16
CA ILE A 643 1.11 42.45 7.52
C ILE A 643 0.63 43.66 6.72
N ALA A 644 0.41 43.53 5.41
CA ALA A 644 0.06 44.63 4.53
C ALA A 644 -1.39 45.10 4.70
N THR A 645 -2.35 44.19 4.90
CA THR A 645 -3.78 44.51 4.78
C THR A 645 -4.55 44.42 6.10
N ARG A 646 -4.00 43.74 7.11
CA ARG A 646 -4.69 43.44 8.38
C ARG A 646 -3.89 43.81 9.62
N ALA A 647 -2.96 44.79 9.51
CA ALA A 647 -2.14 45.25 10.62
C ALA A 647 -2.95 45.87 11.79
N ALA A 648 -4.17 46.32 11.55
CA ALA A 648 -5.07 46.79 12.59
C ALA A 648 -5.64 45.60 13.45
N GLU A 649 -5.79 44.44 12.86
CA GLU A 649 -6.37 43.25 13.51
C GLU A 649 -5.31 42.34 14.14
N TYR A 650 -4.14 42.26 13.53
CA TYR A 650 -3.06 41.34 13.91
C TYR A 650 -1.76 42.08 14.27
N THR A 651 -1.08 41.54 15.27
CA THR A 651 0.32 41.89 15.57
C THR A 651 1.20 40.74 15.11
N TYR A 652 2.16 41.01 14.22
CA TYR A 652 3.17 40.04 13.85
C TYR A 652 4.18 39.86 14.99
N GLU A 653 4.34 38.65 15.48
CA GLU A 653 5.22 38.31 16.60
C GLU A 653 6.53 37.63 16.16
N GLY A 654 6.71 37.49 14.84
CA GLY A 654 7.92 36.86 14.28
C GLY A 654 7.78 35.37 14.01
N VAL A 655 8.93 34.70 13.92
CA VAL A 655 9.02 33.24 13.71
C VAL A 655 8.84 32.52 15.04
N ALA A 656 7.80 31.73 15.17
CA ALA A 656 7.54 30.95 16.36
C ALA A 656 8.55 29.80 16.53
N TYR A 657 8.75 29.02 15.47
CA TYR A 657 9.69 27.91 15.39
C TYR A 657 9.90 27.51 13.92
N LEU A 658 10.83 26.56 13.68
CA LEU A 658 11.03 25.98 12.36
C LEU A 658 10.42 24.58 12.31
N ALA A 659 9.72 24.30 11.20
CA ALA A 659 9.09 23.03 10.89
C ALA A 659 9.53 22.54 9.51
N TRP A 660 8.86 21.59 8.93
CA TRP A 660 9.11 21.12 7.55
C TRP A 660 7.86 21.32 6.70
N ALA A 661 8.04 21.53 5.39
CA ALA A 661 6.91 21.75 4.49
C ALA A 661 6.01 20.51 4.40
N ALA A 662 4.70 20.73 4.44
CA ALA A 662 3.71 19.69 4.20
C ALA A 662 3.43 19.48 2.69
N ASN A 663 3.73 20.45 1.83
CA ASN A 663 3.45 20.45 0.38
C ASN A 663 4.57 21.12 -0.37
#